data_eb940286f9d33cb6d63aeff1778a625b
#
_entry.id   eb940286f9d33cb6d63aeff1778a625b
#
_cell.length_a   1.000
_cell.length_b   1.000
_cell.length_c   1.000
_cell.angle_alpha   90.00
_cell.angle_beta   90.00
_cell.angle_gamma   90.00
#
_symmetry.space_group_name_H-M   'P 1'
#
loop_
_entity.id
_entity.type
_entity.pdbx_description
1 polymer ?
#
loop_
_entity_poly.entity_id
_entity_poly.type
_entity_poly.pdbx_seq_one_letter_code
_entity_poly.pdbx_strand_id
1 'polypeptide(L)'
;MTLVSITTRNIKKNFKNYWSYFLSLSFSIFSVYLFMSILYSTYIQDELGEMKKFITLFNVGAVMIVMFSAFFIWYSNSFFIKSRKKEFATYMLLGMSKNQVAKVNFYENTFITGIALITGIILGVIFSKFFIMILFFMVKISSAVPFQWNLRAIKMTLKIFVAIYIIISIHGSIIVRNSNLIDLFNASKRVERGLKVSAITFLLTIVSVVCMYFGYSIAIQELGSNLLKAPIVVALVVIGTVLLFTSTTSFLIYINKKNEKSLFKGTKLISTSQLYFRYRGNVGTLSIIAISTTVALCALVTCVGSYTKTEENSRYMRPFSVEYFKTKDENVIFDKVLANHKEISVKYSDELELLIVNAEDPINNRNADFYVIRQSDFNKINEHQKVDRKAELNYEEDCYFIQMQSFAANKSALNKIVNINLKDKNYSLKVVQTDIKPFIALDHFNQTFVVKDNIYDSMKLSSEKSRVMKIKGYILDNDFKAESFLSDLGKNFYKESGLVTFYEHYTDGLKLLGMMAFIGLFIGALFITATGSIIYFKMQMEAREDKEKFITLSKIGVSNSEIKSAVAKELGLLFGAPFMVAVINSLPATIALGKMLSLKLMNSFIVIASVYGLIYCVYYFVTLNSYTKIVVNNNA
;
A
#
# COMPACT_ATOMS: atom_id res chain seq x y z
N MET A 1 -21.41 -37.75 30.02
CA MET A 1 -20.29 -37.17 29.24
C MET A 1 -20.17 -35.69 29.56
N THR A 2 -18.98 -35.23 29.89
CA THR A 2 -18.77 -33.79 30.11
C THR A 2 -18.71 -33.05 28.75
N LEU A 3 -19.11 -31.77 28.71
CA LEU A 3 -19.07 -30.95 27.50
C LEU A 3 -17.63 -30.91 26.90
N VAL A 4 -16.60 -30.92 27.74
CA VAL A 4 -15.18 -30.96 27.36
C VAL A 4 -14.83 -32.29 26.64
N SER A 5 -15.35 -33.42 27.12
CA SER A 5 -15.12 -34.73 26.45
C SER A 5 -15.77 -34.80 25.06
N ILE A 6 -16.94 -34.19 24.89
CA ILE A 6 -17.60 -34.06 23.57
C ILE A 6 -16.74 -33.19 22.65
N THR A 7 -16.26 -32.05 23.14
CA THR A 7 -15.42 -31.10 22.38
C THR A 7 -14.14 -31.74 21.88
N THR A 8 -13.35 -32.38 22.75
CA THR A 8 -12.08 -33.01 22.37
C THR A 8 -12.27 -34.15 21.36
N ARG A 9 -13.31 -34.98 21.53
CA ARG A 9 -13.64 -36.05 20.59
C ARG A 9 -14.09 -35.50 19.23
N ASN A 10 -14.84 -34.41 19.21
CA ASN A 10 -15.30 -33.74 18.00
C ASN A 10 -14.14 -33.14 17.21
N ILE A 11 -13.23 -32.41 17.85
CA ILE A 11 -12.04 -31.86 17.21
C ILE A 11 -11.20 -32.99 16.60
N LYS A 12 -10.97 -34.07 17.34
CA LYS A 12 -10.14 -35.19 16.89
C LYS A 12 -10.74 -35.91 15.66
N LYS A 13 -12.05 -36.10 15.62
CA LYS A 13 -12.76 -36.75 14.49
C LYS A 13 -12.92 -35.84 13.27
N ASN A 14 -13.11 -34.55 13.48
CA ASN A 14 -13.44 -33.57 12.43
C ASN A 14 -12.30 -32.60 12.14
N PHE A 15 -11.04 -32.93 12.46
CA PHE A 15 -9.89 -32.03 12.33
C PHE A 15 -9.78 -31.35 10.96
N LYS A 16 -10.13 -32.05 9.88
CA LYS A 16 -10.18 -31.48 8.52
C LYS A 16 -11.08 -30.24 8.39
N ASN A 17 -12.14 -30.14 9.20
CA ASN A 17 -13.06 -28.99 9.17
C ASN A 17 -12.47 -27.78 9.94
N TYR A 18 -11.59 -28.04 10.92
CA TYR A 18 -10.94 -27.02 11.73
C TYR A 18 -9.61 -26.52 11.16
N TRP A 19 -9.00 -27.31 10.25
CA TRP A 19 -7.67 -27.07 9.69
C TRP A 19 -7.53 -25.66 9.11
N SER A 20 -8.51 -25.23 8.34
CA SER A 20 -8.50 -23.94 7.68
C SER A 20 -8.53 -22.78 8.67
N TYR A 21 -9.38 -22.88 9.70
CA TYR A 21 -9.46 -21.87 10.76
C TYR A 21 -8.19 -21.83 11.61
N PHE A 22 -7.66 -23.01 11.95
CA PHE A 22 -6.37 -23.16 12.63
C PHE A 22 -5.22 -22.50 11.85
N LEU A 23 -5.12 -22.72 10.55
CA LEU A 23 -4.09 -22.11 9.72
C LEU A 23 -4.20 -20.59 9.69
N SER A 24 -5.42 -20.05 9.56
CA SER A 24 -5.65 -18.60 9.59
C SER A 24 -5.21 -17.97 10.91
N LEU A 25 -5.55 -18.61 12.04
CA LEU A 25 -5.13 -18.18 13.38
C LEU A 25 -3.60 -18.25 13.52
N SER A 26 -3.00 -19.40 13.20
CA SER A 26 -1.55 -19.62 13.33
C SER A 26 -0.76 -18.63 12.48
N PHE A 27 -1.22 -18.35 11.25
CA PHE A 27 -0.59 -17.38 10.36
C PHE A 27 -0.71 -15.94 10.89
N SER A 28 -1.87 -15.56 11.42
CA SER A 28 -2.05 -14.23 12.03
C SER A 28 -1.14 -14.05 13.25
N ILE A 29 -1.06 -15.07 14.12
CA ILE A 29 -0.20 -15.06 15.31
C ILE A 29 1.28 -14.99 14.90
N PHE A 30 1.70 -15.82 13.96
CA PHE A 30 3.02 -15.83 13.37
C PHE A 30 3.42 -14.42 12.87
N SER A 31 2.54 -13.79 12.10
CA SER A 31 2.79 -12.48 11.51
C SER A 31 2.91 -11.37 12.55
N VAL A 32 2.01 -11.34 13.52
CA VAL A 32 2.09 -10.36 14.63
C VAL A 32 3.33 -10.58 15.47
N TYR A 33 3.67 -11.85 15.78
CA TYR A 33 4.88 -12.15 16.53
C TYR A 33 6.15 -11.69 15.80
N LEU A 34 6.28 -11.96 14.50
CA LEU A 34 7.43 -11.51 13.71
C LEU A 34 7.61 -9.99 13.80
N PHE A 35 6.51 -9.25 13.65
CA PHE A 35 6.57 -7.80 13.71
C PHE A 35 6.91 -7.27 15.11
N MET A 36 6.33 -7.88 16.16
CA MET A 36 6.68 -7.56 17.55
C MET A 36 8.13 -7.94 17.88
N SER A 37 8.65 -9.03 17.30
CA SER A 37 10.05 -9.43 17.47
C SER A 37 11.03 -8.39 16.92
N ILE A 38 10.70 -7.79 15.77
CA ILE A 38 11.49 -6.68 15.18
C ILE A 38 11.39 -5.45 16.06
N LEU A 39 10.18 -5.05 16.47
CA LEU A 39 9.94 -3.85 17.25
C LEU A 39 10.63 -3.87 18.63
N TYR A 40 10.67 -5.03 19.28
CA TYR A 40 11.26 -5.21 20.61
C TYR A 40 12.67 -5.81 20.59
N SER A 41 13.32 -5.91 19.43
CA SER A 41 14.71 -6.37 19.35
C SER A 41 15.65 -5.26 19.82
N THR A 42 16.42 -5.53 20.88
CA THR A 42 17.45 -4.60 21.38
C THR A 42 18.51 -4.34 20.32
N TYR A 43 18.92 -5.37 19.61
CA TYR A 43 19.92 -5.28 18.55
C TYR A 43 19.50 -4.35 17.40
N ILE A 44 18.22 -4.38 17.01
CA ILE A 44 17.69 -3.47 15.99
C ILE A 44 17.59 -2.04 16.54
N GLN A 45 17.24 -1.90 17.82
CA GLN A 45 17.17 -0.60 18.48
C GLN A 45 18.56 0.03 18.63
N ASP A 46 19.61 -0.75 18.86
CA ASP A 46 20.99 -0.28 18.94
C ASP A 46 21.52 0.17 17.56
N GLU A 47 21.23 -0.59 16.49
CA GLU A 47 21.69 -0.29 15.13
C GLU A 47 20.88 0.83 14.42
N LEU A 48 19.59 0.92 14.70
CA LEU A 48 18.65 1.86 14.06
C LEU A 48 18.04 2.86 15.06
N GLY A 49 18.31 2.71 16.34
CA GLY A 49 17.57 3.40 17.44
C GLY A 49 17.87 4.88 17.58
N GLU A 50 18.96 5.39 17.03
CA GLU A 50 19.21 6.84 16.93
C GLU A 50 18.18 7.53 16.00
N MET A 51 17.52 6.78 15.13
CA MET A 51 16.41 7.26 14.31
C MET A 51 15.08 7.16 15.08
N LYS A 52 14.67 8.21 15.81
CA LYS A 52 13.30 8.29 16.40
C LYS A 52 12.20 7.95 15.39
N LYS A 53 12.43 8.20 14.11
CA LYS A 53 11.54 7.87 12.98
C LYS A 53 11.32 6.35 12.83
N PHE A 54 12.31 5.51 13.16
CA PHE A 54 12.20 4.04 13.12
C PHE A 54 11.10 3.53 14.04
N ILE A 55 11.17 3.88 15.33
CA ILE A 55 10.20 3.42 16.34
C ILE A 55 8.78 3.85 15.98
N THR A 56 8.61 5.10 15.53
CA THR A 56 7.31 5.62 15.12
C THR A 56 6.73 4.85 13.93
N LEU A 57 7.55 4.61 12.89
CA LEU A 57 7.13 3.91 11.69
C LEU A 57 6.73 2.46 11.97
N PHE A 58 7.55 1.75 12.76
CA PHE A 58 7.25 0.38 13.15
C PHE A 58 6.05 0.27 14.10
N ASN A 59 5.81 1.24 14.97
CA ASN A 59 4.60 1.26 15.79
C ASN A 59 3.34 1.42 14.93
N VAL A 60 3.34 2.30 13.94
CA VAL A 60 2.23 2.45 12.99
C VAL A 60 2.00 1.15 12.21
N GLY A 61 3.06 0.52 11.70
CA GLY A 61 2.99 -0.78 11.04
C GLY A 61 2.44 -1.88 11.95
N ALA A 62 2.87 -1.92 13.22
CA ALA A 62 2.38 -2.88 14.21
C ALA A 62 0.87 -2.74 14.44
N VAL A 63 0.39 -1.51 14.63
CA VAL A 63 -1.05 -1.24 14.79
C VAL A 63 -1.84 -1.71 13.57
N MET A 64 -1.37 -1.40 12.35
CA MET A 64 -2.00 -1.84 11.11
C MET A 64 -2.09 -3.38 11.02
N ILE A 65 -0.99 -4.08 11.32
CA ILE A 65 -0.93 -5.54 11.26
C ILE A 65 -1.86 -6.18 12.31
N VAL A 66 -1.90 -5.63 13.53
CA VAL A 66 -2.81 -6.11 14.60
C VAL A 66 -4.26 -5.89 14.23
N MET A 67 -4.63 -4.70 13.72
CA MET A 67 -5.99 -4.41 13.28
C MET A 67 -6.42 -5.33 12.14
N PHE A 68 -5.55 -5.52 11.16
CA PHE A 68 -5.83 -6.42 10.05
C PHE A 68 -5.96 -7.88 10.51
N SER A 69 -5.06 -8.35 11.37
CA SER A 69 -5.13 -9.70 11.95
C SER A 69 -6.43 -9.90 12.73
N ALA A 70 -6.86 -8.93 13.51
CA ALA A 70 -8.14 -8.98 14.25
C ALA A 70 -9.32 -9.09 13.27
N PHE A 71 -9.35 -8.27 12.22
CA PHE A 71 -10.37 -8.33 11.18
C PHE A 71 -10.39 -9.70 10.47
N PHE A 72 -9.22 -10.21 10.07
CA PHE A 72 -9.09 -11.48 9.38
C PHE A 72 -9.54 -12.66 10.23
N ILE A 73 -9.18 -12.68 11.52
CA ILE A 73 -9.60 -13.72 12.46
C ILE A 73 -11.10 -13.63 12.72
N TRP A 74 -11.65 -12.41 12.88
CA TRP A 74 -13.09 -12.21 13.04
C TRP A 74 -13.89 -12.75 11.85
N TYR A 75 -13.42 -12.45 10.64
CA TYR A 75 -14.01 -12.97 9.41
C TYR A 75 -13.92 -14.51 9.34
N SER A 76 -12.73 -15.06 9.59
CA SER A 76 -12.46 -16.50 9.58
C SER A 76 -13.33 -17.26 10.59
N ASN A 77 -13.46 -16.71 11.81
CA ASN A 77 -14.32 -17.29 12.86
C ASN A 77 -15.81 -17.22 12.47
N SER A 78 -16.27 -16.10 11.93
CA SER A 78 -17.66 -15.97 11.48
C SER A 78 -18.01 -17.00 10.41
N PHE A 79 -17.05 -17.25 9.51
CA PHE A 79 -17.16 -18.25 8.47
C PHE A 79 -17.16 -19.67 9.05
N PHE A 80 -16.25 -19.95 9.98
CA PHE A 80 -16.15 -21.22 10.69
C PHE A 80 -17.46 -21.59 11.40
N ILE A 81 -18.08 -20.65 12.13
CA ILE A 81 -19.36 -20.86 12.80
C ILE A 81 -20.47 -21.15 11.77
N LYS A 82 -20.51 -20.43 10.65
CA LYS A 82 -21.51 -20.66 9.59
C LYS A 82 -21.41 -22.05 8.98
N SER A 83 -20.20 -22.57 8.78
CA SER A 83 -19.97 -23.90 8.19
C SER A 83 -20.47 -25.04 9.08
N ARG A 84 -20.65 -24.79 10.39
CA ARG A 84 -21.04 -25.79 11.39
C ARG A 84 -22.50 -25.70 11.84
N LYS A 85 -23.30 -24.87 11.19
CA LYS A 85 -24.71 -24.69 11.54
C LYS A 85 -25.51 -26.00 11.60
N LYS A 86 -25.25 -26.93 10.68
CA LYS A 86 -25.89 -28.26 10.67
C LYS A 86 -25.53 -29.10 11.92
N GLU A 87 -24.24 -29.07 12.34
CA GLU A 87 -23.78 -29.76 13.54
C GLU A 87 -24.47 -29.19 14.80
N PHE A 88 -24.56 -27.86 14.92
CA PHE A 88 -25.26 -27.20 16.02
C PHE A 88 -26.75 -27.54 16.04
N ALA A 89 -27.40 -27.61 14.87
CA ALA A 89 -28.79 -28.05 14.77
C ALA A 89 -28.98 -29.50 15.26
N THR A 90 -28.06 -30.39 14.89
CA THR A 90 -28.08 -31.80 15.36
C THR A 90 -27.94 -31.90 16.87
N TYR A 91 -27.05 -31.12 17.48
CA TYR A 91 -26.91 -31.08 18.95
C TYR A 91 -28.19 -30.60 19.62
N MET A 92 -28.87 -29.59 19.07
CA MET A 92 -30.15 -29.10 19.61
C MET A 92 -31.28 -30.12 19.45
N LEU A 93 -31.30 -30.89 18.34
CA LEU A 93 -32.25 -32.01 18.16
C LEU A 93 -32.03 -33.13 19.17
N LEU A 94 -30.78 -33.38 19.57
CA LEU A 94 -30.44 -34.37 20.58
C LEU A 94 -30.66 -33.85 22.02
N GLY A 95 -31.35 -32.70 22.18
CA GLY A 95 -31.76 -32.15 23.45
C GLY A 95 -30.79 -31.17 24.12
N MET A 96 -29.74 -30.74 23.47
CA MET A 96 -28.85 -29.71 24.01
C MET A 96 -29.51 -28.33 23.92
N SER A 97 -29.47 -27.57 25.02
CA SER A 97 -29.90 -26.16 25.02
C SER A 97 -28.96 -25.27 24.22
N LYS A 98 -29.48 -24.13 23.71
CA LYS A 98 -28.67 -23.12 22.96
C LYS A 98 -27.42 -22.70 23.76
N ASN A 99 -27.52 -22.56 25.06
CA ASN A 99 -26.41 -22.21 25.96
C ASN A 99 -25.36 -23.33 26.02
N GLN A 100 -25.77 -24.58 26.02
CA GLN A 100 -24.84 -25.72 26.00
C GLN A 100 -24.08 -25.80 24.67
N VAL A 101 -24.76 -25.59 23.53
CA VAL A 101 -24.12 -25.55 22.22
C VAL A 101 -23.15 -24.36 22.11
N ALA A 102 -23.52 -23.19 22.63
CA ALA A 102 -22.62 -22.04 22.69
C ALA A 102 -21.37 -22.32 23.56
N LYS A 103 -21.51 -23.03 24.69
CA LYS A 103 -20.38 -23.46 25.52
C LYS A 103 -19.47 -24.45 24.82
N VAL A 104 -20.03 -25.41 24.07
CA VAL A 104 -19.22 -26.34 23.24
C VAL A 104 -18.42 -25.56 22.21
N ASN A 105 -19.05 -24.64 21.46
CA ASN A 105 -18.34 -23.78 20.51
C ASN A 105 -17.23 -22.93 21.18
N PHE A 106 -17.48 -22.42 22.38
CA PHE A 106 -16.48 -21.69 23.16
C PHE A 106 -15.26 -22.57 23.50
N TYR A 107 -15.48 -23.78 24.03
CA TYR A 107 -14.37 -24.71 24.36
C TYR A 107 -13.59 -25.15 23.13
N GLU A 108 -14.26 -25.39 22.01
CA GLU A 108 -13.61 -25.74 20.74
C GLU A 108 -12.72 -24.58 20.24
N ASN A 109 -13.24 -23.35 20.24
CA ASN A 109 -12.47 -22.17 19.89
C ASN A 109 -11.26 -21.97 20.81
N THR A 110 -11.43 -22.16 22.13
CA THR A 110 -10.34 -22.07 23.11
C THR A 110 -9.22 -23.05 22.78
N PHE A 111 -9.58 -24.30 22.51
CA PHE A 111 -8.61 -25.36 22.22
C PHE A 111 -7.85 -25.08 20.92
N ILE A 112 -8.56 -24.71 19.85
CA ILE A 112 -7.94 -24.41 18.55
C ILE A 112 -7.05 -23.18 18.65
N THR A 113 -7.52 -22.11 19.32
CA THR A 113 -6.73 -20.89 19.51
C THR A 113 -5.50 -21.16 20.37
N GLY A 114 -5.59 -22.00 21.39
CA GLY A 114 -4.45 -22.41 22.21
C GLY A 114 -3.36 -23.13 21.39
N ILE A 115 -3.74 -24.10 20.56
CA ILE A 115 -2.79 -24.78 19.67
C ILE A 115 -2.23 -23.80 18.64
N ALA A 116 -3.06 -22.92 18.06
CA ALA A 116 -2.63 -21.93 17.09
C ALA A 116 -1.65 -20.90 17.70
N LEU A 117 -1.82 -20.51 18.95
CA LEU A 117 -0.88 -19.66 19.68
C LEU A 117 0.50 -20.31 19.81
N ILE A 118 0.52 -21.58 20.27
CA ILE A 118 1.77 -22.33 20.40
C ILE A 118 2.48 -22.46 19.04
N THR A 119 1.77 -22.92 18.02
CA THR A 119 2.35 -23.14 16.68
C THR A 119 2.77 -21.83 16.02
N GLY A 120 1.95 -20.77 16.11
CA GLY A 120 2.25 -19.48 15.52
C GLY A 120 3.46 -18.80 16.15
N ILE A 121 3.59 -18.86 17.50
CA ILE A 121 4.75 -18.32 18.21
C ILE A 121 6.01 -19.15 17.91
N ILE A 122 5.94 -20.48 17.91
CA ILE A 122 7.09 -21.34 17.59
C ILE A 122 7.61 -21.04 16.16
N LEU A 123 6.71 -21.03 15.19
CA LEU A 123 7.08 -20.66 13.82
C LEU A 123 7.65 -19.24 13.75
N GLY A 124 7.04 -18.30 14.48
CA GLY A 124 7.51 -16.94 14.54
C GLY A 124 8.92 -16.81 15.10
N VAL A 125 9.23 -17.53 16.17
CA VAL A 125 10.59 -17.58 16.76
C VAL A 125 11.60 -18.15 15.74
N ILE A 126 11.28 -19.27 15.09
CA ILE A 126 12.16 -19.91 14.11
C ILE A 126 12.47 -18.96 12.94
N PHE A 127 11.46 -18.28 12.41
CA PHE A 127 11.61 -17.41 11.26
C PHE A 127 12.03 -15.98 11.60
N SER A 128 12.06 -15.58 12.88
CA SER A 128 12.37 -14.20 13.29
C SER A 128 13.71 -13.71 12.76
N LYS A 129 14.76 -14.51 12.86
CA LYS A 129 16.09 -14.21 12.33
C LYS A 129 16.06 -13.95 10.82
N PHE A 130 15.37 -14.79 10.06
CA PHE A 130 15.25 -14.65 8.61
C PHE A 130 14.58 -13.31 8.22
N PHE A 131 13.50 -12.93 8.91
CA PHE A 131 12.82 -11.66 8.63
C PHE A 131 13.64 -10.44 9.03
N ILE A 132 14.41 -10.52 10.12
CA ILE A 132 15.37 -9.45 10.50
C ILE A 132 16.48 -9.34 9.44
N MET A 133 16.98 -10.46 8.90
CA MET A 133 17.96 -10.43 7.81
C MET A 133 17.39 -9.79 6.53
N ILE A 134 16.13 -10.03 6.18
CA ILE A 134 15.47 -9.35 5.06
C ILE A 134 15.41 -7.84 5.32
N LEU A 135 15.03 -7.42 6.53
CA LEU A 135 15.02 -6.01 6.89
C LEU A 135 16.39 -5.38 6.72
N PHE A 136 17.45 -5.99 7.27
CA PHE A 136 18.81 -5.50 7.18
C PHE A 136 19.32 -5.43 5.73
N PHE A 137 18.99 -6.44 4.92
CA PHE A 137 19.29 -6.41 3.49
C PHE A 137 18.63 -5.22 2.79
N MET A 138 17.36 -4.93 3.10
CA MET A 138 16.64 -3.79 2.50
C MET A 138 17.18 -2.44 2.98
N VAL A 139 17.63 -2.35 4.22
CA VAL A 139 18.19 -1.11 4.82
C VAL A 139 19.69 -0.98 4.52
N LYS A 140 20.29 -1.99 3.85
CA LYS A 140 21.73 -2.09 3.53
C LYS A 140 22.64 -2.01 4.78
N ILE A 141 22.25 -2.66 5.87
CA ILE A 141 23.08 -2.85 7.05
C ILE A 141 23.81 -4.18 6.95
N SER A 142 25.14 -4.16 7.04
CA SER A 142 26.00 -5.34 6.89
C SER A 142 26.33 -6.04 8.20
N SER A 143 25.54 -5.86 9.25
CA SER A 143 25.78 -6.47 10.56
C SER A 143 25.25 -7.91 10.66
N ALA A 144 25.97 -8.77 11.37
CA ALA A 144 25.54 -10.16 11.59
C ALA A 144 24.39 -10.22 12.59
N VAL A 145 23.26 -10.75 12.18
CA VAL A 145 22.05 -10.86 13.03
C VAL A 145 22.17 -12.05 13.98
N PRO A 146 22.26 -11.87 15.30
CA PRO A 146 22.23 -12.96 16.26
C PRO A 146 20.81 -13.53 16.39
N PHE A 147 20.70 -14.82 16.68
CA PHE A 147 19.41 -15.39 17.08
C PHE A 147 19.07 -14.96 18.50
N GLN A 148 17.91 -14.36 18.69
CA GLN A 148 17.47 -13.86 20.01
C GLN A 148 16.08 -14.38 20.35
N TRP A 149 15.93 -14.86 21.59
CA TRP A 149 14.64 -15.12 22.21
C TRP A 149 14.04 -13.83 22.75
N ASN A 150 13.05 -13.29 22.05
CA ASN A 150 12.43 -12.04 22.47
C ASN A 150 11.20 -12.29 23.37
N LEU A 151 11.40 -12.42 24.68
CA LEU A 151 10.33 -12.61 25.66
C LEU A 151 9.31 -11.47 25.69
N ARG A 152 9.74 -10.23 25.38
CA ARG A 152 8.81 -9.07 25.32
C ARG A 152 7.85 -9.23 24.14
N ALA A 153 8.35 -9.66 22.99
CA ALA A 153 7.53 -9.94 21.80
C ALA A 153 6.54 -11.07 22.06
N ILE A 154 6.95 -12.18 22.71
CA ILE A 154 6.06 -13.28 23.10
C ILE A 154 4.94 -12.77 24.01
N LYS A 155 5.28 -12.05 25.11
CA LYS A 155 4.29 -11.51 26.05
C LYS A 155 3.30 -10.56 25.39
N MET A 156 3.79 -9.69 24.47
CA MET A 156 2.93 -8.72 23.78
C MET A 156 1.99 -9.43 22.77
N THR A 157 2.51 -10.37 22.00
CA THR A 157 1.71 -11.18 21.08
C THR A 157 0.61 -11.94 21.85
N LEU A 158 0.97 -12.56 22.99
CA LEU A 158 0.00 -13.27 23.83
C LEU A 158 -1.11 -12.33 24.33
N LYS A 159 -0.76 -11.14 24.86
CA LYS A 159 -1.75 -10.14 25.32
C LYS A 159 -2.71 -9.72 24.21
N ILE A 160 -2.17 -9.43 23.00
CA ILE A 160 -2.95 -9.01 21.84
C ILE A 160 -3.94 -10.12 21.46
N PHE A 161 -3.46 -11.36 21.31
CA PHE A 161 -4.32 -12.45 20.86
C PHE A 161 -5.32 -12.92 21.91
N VAL A 162 -5.02 -12.82 23.20
CA VAL A 162 -6.00 -13.05 24.25
C VAL A 162 -7.13 -12.01 24.18
N ALA A 163 -6.80 -10.74 23.98
CA ALA A 163 -7.82 -9.69 23.81
C ALA A 163 -8.69 -9.94 22.56
N ILE A 164 -8.07 -10.23 21.41
CA ILE A 164 -8.79 -10.56 20.15
C ILE A 164 -9.67 -11.80 20.37
N TYR A 165 -9.13 -12.85 21.00
CA TYR A 165 -9.85 -14.09 21.29
C TYR A 165 -11.11 -13.85 22.14
N ILE A 166 -11.03 -13.05 23.20
CA ILE A 166 -12.17 -12.73 24.06
C ILE A 166 -13.29 -12.09 23.23
N ILE A 167 -12.97 -11.08 22.43
CA ILE A 167 -13.94 -10.36 21.59
C ILE A 167 -14.62 -11.33 20.60
N ILE A 168 -13.84 -12.14 19.92
CA ILE A 168 -14.32 -13.07 18.89
C ILE A 168 -15.15 -14.20 19.50
N SER A 169 -14.75 -14.69 20.66
CA SER A 169 -15.45 -15.77 21.37
C SER A 169 -16.82 -15.32 21.90
N ILE A 170 -16.91 -14.08 22.42
CA ILE A 170 -18.19 -13.47 22.80
C ILE A 170 -19.10 -13.34 21.57
N HIS A 171 -18.59 -12.77 20.48
CA HIS A 171 -19.32 -12.62 19.22
C HIS A 171 -19.83 -13.96 18.68
N GLY A 172 -18.97 -14.99 18.67
CA GLY A 172 -19.35 -16.34 18.25
C GLY A 172 -20.46 -16.96 19.10
N SER A 173 -20.38 -16.77 20.41
CA SER A 173 -21.40 -17.24 21.36
C SER A 173 -22.75 -16.54 21.14
N ILE A 174 -22.75 -15.25 20.84
CA ILE A 174 -23.96 -14.47 20.52
C ILE A 174 -24.61 -15.01 19.24
N ILE A 175 -23.82 -15.28 18.20
CA ILE A 175 -24.35 -15.85 16.93
C ILE A 175 -25.07 -17.18 17.17
N VAL A 176 -24.47 -18.08 17.96
CA VAL A 176 -25.05 -19.40 18.24
C VAL A 176 -26.32 -19.27 19.07
N ARG A 177 -26.33 -18.42 20.12
CA ARG A 177 -27.52 -18.20 20.97
C ARG A 177 -28.72 -17.61 20.23
N ASN A 178 -28.46 -16.69 19.28
CA ASN A 178 -29.51 -16.01 18.51
C ASN A 178 -30.01 -16.85 17.33
N SER A 179 -29.41 -18.00 17.05
CA SER A 179 -29.84 -18.88 15.96
C SER A 179 -31.06 -19.71 16.36
N ASN A 180 -32.06 -19.78 15.49
CA ASN A 180 -33.21 -20.68 15.67
C ASN A 180 -32.95 -22.03 15.02
N LEU A 181 -33.51 -23.11 15.60
CA LEU A 181 -33.33 -24.48 15.11
C LEU A 181 -33.73 -24.61 13.63
N ILE A 182 -34.89 -24.04 13.25
CA ILE A 182 -35.42 -24.03 11.87
C ILE A 182 -34.46 -23.31 10.92
N ASP A 183 -33.88 -22.17 11.35
CA ASP A 183 -32.91 -21.40 10.54
C ASP A 183 -31.59 -22.16 10.35
N LEU A 184 -31.18 -22.94 11.35
CA LEU A 184 -29.97 -23.77 11.28
C LEU A 184 -30.12 -24.95 10.32
N PHE A 185 -31.29 -25.61 10.29
CA PHE A 185 -31.60 -26.70 9.35
C PHE A 185 -31.83 -26.22 7.93
N ASN A 186 -32.57 -25.13 7.76
CA ASN A 186 -32.90 -24.57 6.47
C ASN A 186 -31.79 -23.70 5.88
N ALA A 187 -30.70 -23.51 6.60
CA ALA A 187 -29.56 -22.70 6.13
C ALA A 187 -29.00 -23.19 4.77
N SER A 188 -29.06 -24.50 4.52
CA SER A 188 -28.68 -25.12 3.25
C SER A 188 -29.79 -25.22 2.21
N LYS A 189 -31.07 -25.03 2.61
CA LYS A 189 -32.26 -25.10 1.74
C LYS A 189 -32.81 -23.70 1.41
N ARG A 190 -32.30 -22.62 2.03
CA ARG A 190 -32.74 -21.28 1.64
C ARG A 190 -32.34 -21.06 0.17
N VAL A 191 -33.31 -21.22 -0.71
CA VAL A 191 -33.22 -20.78 -2.10
C VAL A 191 -32.98 -19.27 -2.04
N GLU A 192 -31.75 -18.83 -2.33
CA GLU A 192 -31.46 -17.41 -2.48
C GLU A 192 -32.40 -16.87 -3.56
N ARG A 193 -33.31 -15.97 -3.15
CA ARG A 193 -34.29 -15.40 -4.11
C ARG A 193 -33.49 -14.74 -5.23
N GLY A 194 -33.75 -15.18 -6.47
CA GLY A 194 -33.08 -14.64 -7.65
C GLY A 194 -33.12 -13.12 -7.70
N LEU A 195 -32.07 -12.52 -8.20
CA LEU A 195 -31.93 -11.07 -8.30
C LEU A 195 -33.02 -10.53 -9.23
N LYS A 196 -33.91 -9.70 -8.68
CA LYS A 196 -34.83 -8.93 -9.50
C LYS A 196 -34.09 -7.72 -10.05
N VAL A 197 -33.90 -7.67 -11.35
CA VAL A 197 -33.42 -6.44 -12.01
C VAL A 197 -34.57 -5.43 -11.95
N SER A 198 -34.35 -4.32 -11.30
CA SER A 198 -35.31 -3.24 -11.16
C SER A 198 -34.64 -1.90 -11.53
N ALA A 199 -35.43 -0.84 -11.72
CA ALA A 199 -34.92 0.50 -11.90
C ALA A 199 -33.95 0.91 -10.79
N ILE A 200 -34.16 0.39 -9.57
CA ILE A 200 -33.28 0.63 -8.42
C ILE A 200 -31.87 0.05 -8.66
N THR A 201 -31.75 -1.16 -9.23
CA THR A 201 -30.43 -1.74 -9.51
C THR A 201 -29.67 -0.97 -10.57
N PHE A 202 -30.38 -0.42 -11.56
CA PHE A 202 -29.77 0.48 -12.56
C PHE A 202 -29.31 1.79 -11.94
N LEU A 203 -30.14 2.41 -11.11
CA LEU A 203 -29.78 3.62 -10.37
C LEU A 203 -28.54 3.38 -9.48
N LEU A 204 -28.50 2.27 -8.74
CA LEU A 204 -27.34 1.92 -7.89
C LEU A 204 -26.06 1.72 -8.71
N THR A 205 -26.15 1.20 -9.94
CA THR A 205 -24.99 1.09 -10.84
C THR A 205 -24.47 2.47 -11.23
N ILE A 206 -25.37 3.41 -11.58
CA ILE A 206 -24.98 4.78 -11.90
C ILE A 206 -24.32 5.43 -10.68
N VAL A 207 -24.94 5.33 -9.50
CA VAL A 207 -24.37 5.87 -8.26
C VAL A 207 -22.99 5.29 -7.97
N SER A 208 -22.80 3.97 -8.18
CA SER A 208 -21.48 3.33 -8.02
C SER A 208 -20.41 3.96 -8.93
N VAL A 209 -20.72 4.10 -10.23
CA VAL A 209 -19.79 4.68 -11.20
C VAL A 209 -19.48 6.13 -10.85
N VAL A 210 -20.50 6.91 -10.45
CA VAL A 210 -20.35 8.31 -10.03
C VAL A 210 -19.46 8.42 -8.78
N CYS A 211 -19.70 7.59 -7.76
CA CYS A 211 -18.86 7.55 -6.55
C CYS A 211 -17.40 7.24 -6.89
N MET A 212 -17.15 6.23 -7.73
CA MET A 212 -15.79 5.87 -8.16
C MET A 212 -15.15 6.99 -8.97
N TYR A 213 -15.88 7.59 -9.91
CA TYR A 213 -15.37 8.71 -10.72
C TYR A 213 -14.96 9.90 -9.86
N PHE A 214 -15.81 10.35 -8.93
CA PHE A 214 -15.45 11.44 -8.02
C PHE A 214 -14.31 11.06 -7.10
N GLY A 215 -14.30 9.85 -6.55
CA GLY A 215 -13.19 9.35 -5.74
C GLY A 215 -11.85 9.38 -6.50
N TYR A 216 -11.82 8.94 -7.75
CA TYR A 216 -10.62 8.95 -8.60
C TYR A 216 -10.21 10.37 -9.01
N SER A 217 -11.18 11.23 -9.34
CA SER A 217 -10.91 12.62 -9.72
C SER A 217 -10.28 13.39 -8.57
N ILE A 218 -10.87 13.31 -7.37
CA ILE A 218 -10.33 13.95 -6.16
C ILE A 218 -8.94 13.38 -5.83
N ALA A 219 -8.74 12.07 -5.96
CA ALA A 219 -7.44 11.44 -5.71
C ALA A 219 -6.35 12.03 -6.62
N ILE A 220 -6.61 12.11 -7.93
CA ILE A 220 -5.61 12.52 -8.92
C ILE A 220 -5.35 14.03 -8.93
N GLN A 221 -6.39 14.86 -8.67
CA GLN A 221 -6.31 16.32 -8.82
C GLN A 221 -6.02 17.05 -7.53
N GLU A 222 -6.55 16.58 -6.39
CA GLU A 222 -6.63 17.37 -5.17
C GLU A 222 -5.86 16.78 -3.98
N LEU A 223 -5.58 15.46 -3.98
CA LEU A 223 -4.95 14.81 -2.83
C LEU A 223 -3.53 15.34 -2.58
N GLY A 224 -2.82 15.72 -3.65
CA GLY A 224 -1.49 16.32 -3.55
C GLY A 224 -1.48 17.67 -2.83
N SER A 225 -2.56 18.46 -2.94
CA SER A 225 -2.66 19.77 -2.29
C SER A 225 -3.34 19.71 -0.91
N ASN A 226 -4.19 18.71 -0.65
CA ASN A 226 -4.94 18.60 0.60
C ASN A 226 -5.17 17.15 1.04
N LEU A 227 -4.27 16.64 1.89
CA LEU A 227 -4.34 15.28 2.46
C LEU A 227 -5.59 15.02 3.32
N LEU A 228 -6.25 16.06 3.85
CA LEU A 228 -7.49 15.90 4.62
C LEU A 228 -8.64 15.33 3.77
N LYS A 229 -8.52 15.35 2.44
CA LYS A 229 -9.49 14.70 1.54
C LYS A 229 -9.30 13.19 1.40
N ALA A 230 -8.21 12.61 1.88
CA ALA A 230 -7.94 11.19 1.76
C ALA A 230 -9.05 10.29 2.34
N PRO A 231 -9.61 10.54 3.54
CA PRO A 231 -10.72 9.75 4.07
C PRO A 231 -11.97 9.78 3.18
N ILE A 232 -12.26 10.92 2.53
CA ILE A 232 -13.39 11.07 1.61
C ILE A 232 -13.17 10.22 0.35
N VAL A 233 -11.96 10.25 -0.21
CA VAL A 233 -11.58 9.40 -1.36
C VAL A 233 -11.77 7.93 -1.03
N VAL A 234 -11.23 7.49 0.11
CA VAL A 234 -11.36 6.08 0.55
C VAL A 234 -12.83 5.70 0.73
N ALA A 235 -13.64 6.54 1.38
CA ALA A 235 -15.07 6.28 1.58
C ALA A 235 -15.82 6.16 0.24
N LEU A 236 -15.58 7.06 -0.71
CA LEU A 236 -16.20 7.04 -2.03
C LEU A 236 -15.83 5.78 -2.83
N VAL A 237 -14.55 5.39 -2.82
CA VAL A 237 -14.07 4.19 -3.53
C VAL A 237 -14.62 2.92 -2.88
N VAL A 238 -14.65 2.83 -1.54
CA VAL A 238 -15.20 1.68 -0.81
C VAL A 238 -16.69 1.53 -1.08
N ILE A 239 -17.48 2.61 -0.91
CA ILE A 239 -18.91 2.62 -1.17
C ILE A 239 -19.19 2.28 -2.65
N GLY A 240 -18.46 2.92 -3.57
CA GLY A 240 -18.56 2.65 -5.01
C GLY A 240 -18.28 1.19 -5.33
N THR A 241 -17.24 0.58 -4.75
CA THR A 241 -16.90 -0.83 -4.95
C THR A 241 -17.99 -1.78 -4.44
N VAL A 242 -18.54 -1.53 -3.24
CA VAL A 242 -19.63 -2.33 -2.68
C VAL A 242 -20.91 -2.23 -3.55
N LEU A 243 -21.27 -1.03 -3.97
CA LEU A 243 -22.40 -0.79 -4.85
C LEU A 243 -22.20 -1.43 -6.23
N LEU A 244 -20.98 -1.39 -6.77
CA LEU A 244 -20.62 -2.03 -8.03
C LEU A 244 -20.90 -3.55 -7.99
N PHE A 245 -20.41 -4.24 -6.97
CA PHE A 245 -20.68 -5.68 -6.83
C PHE A 245 -22.15 -5.98 -6.53
N THR A 246 -22.86 -5.08 -5.85
CA THR A 246 -24.28 -5.27 -5.54
C THR A 246 -25.17 -5.13 -6.77
N SER A 247 -24.88 -4.22 -7.66
CA SER A 247 -25.77 -3.82 -8.75
C SER A 247 -25.30 -4.29 -10.13
N THR A 248 -24.07 -3.97 -10.52
CA THR A 248 -23.58 -4.21 -11.91
C THR A 248 -23.54 -5.67 -12.27
N THR A 249 -23.17 -6.52 -11.32
CA THR A 249 -23.11 -7.96 -11.56
C THR A 249 -24.48 -8.60 -11.67
N SER A 250 -25.48 -8.05 -10.97
CA SER A 250 -26.88 -8.44 -11.18
C SER A 250 -27.32 -8.16 -12.61
N PHE A 251 -26.90 -7.01 -13.13
CA PHE A 251 -27.21 -6.57 -14.49
C PHE A 251 -26.52 -7.41 -15.57
N LEU A 252 -25.23 -7.72 -15.39
CA LEU A 252 -24.48 -8.58 -16.32
C LEU A 252 -25.06 -10.00 -16.40
N ILE A 253 -25.44 -10.57 -15.26
CA ILE A 253 -26.07 -11.88 -15.20
C ILE A 253 -27.44 -11.86 -15.92
N TYR A 254 -28.22 -10.78 -15.75
CA TYR A 254 -29.48 -10.62 -16.44
C TYR A 254 -29.33 -10.54 -17.96
N ILE A 255 -28.34 -9.76 -18.46
CA ILE A 255 -28.06 -9.68 -19.91
C ILE A 255 -27.68 -11.05 -20.47
N ASN A 256 -26.79 -11.78 -19.78
CA ASN A 256 -26.39 -13.12 -20.18
C ASN A 256 -27.58 -14.10 -20.19
N LYS A 257 -28.53 -13.98 -19.25
CA LYS A 257 -29.74 -14.80 -19.23
C LYS A 257 -30.70 -14.47 -20.38
N LYS A 258 -30.76 -13.20 -20.81
CA LYS A 258 -31.63 -12.78 -21.93
C LYS A 258 -31.12 -13.27 -23.29
N ASN A 259 -29.82 -13.61 -23.39
CA ASN A 259 -29.24 -14.15 -24.62
C ASN A 259 -29.38 -15.67 -24.68
N GLU A 260 -30.62 -16.16 -25.00
CA GLU A 260 -30.98 -17.59 -25.03
C GLU A 260 -30.08 -18.41 -25.95
N LYS A 261 -29.73 -17.90 -27.14
CA LYS A 261 -28.88 -18.62 -28.10
C LYS A 261 -27.47 -18.93 -27.54
N SER A 262 -26.94 -18.10 -26.64
CA SER A 262 -25.64 -18.32 -25.96
C SER A 262 -25.80 -19.16 -24.69
N LEU A 263 -26.95 -19.04 -24.00
CA LEU A 263 -27.22 -19.70 -22.72
C LEU A 263 -27.28 -21.23 -22.86
N PHE A 264 -27.96 -21.72 -23.92
CA PHE A 264 -28.17 -23.15 -24.15
C PHE A 264 -26.97 -23.86 -24.80
N LYS A 265 -25.82 -23.21 -24.98
CA LYS A 265 -24.61 -23.84 -25.54
C LYS A 265 -23.75 -24.50 -24.45
N GLY A 266 -23.72 -25.84 -24.44
CA GLY A 266 -22.84 -26.64 -23.57
C GLY A 266 -23.00 -26.33 -22.08
N THR A 267 -21.87 -26.20 -21.37
CA THR A 267 -21.82 -25.96 -19.91
C THR A 267 -22.25 -24.57 -19.45
N LYS A 268 -22.55 -23.64 -20.39
CA LYS A 268 -22.93 -22.25 -20.04
C LYS A 268 -24.21 -22.17 -19.24
N LEU A 269 -25.19 -23.04 -19.53
CA LEU A 269 -26.45 -23.09 -18.79
C LEU A 269 -26.20 -23.39 -17.31
N ILE A 270 -25.35 -24.36 -17.01
CA ILE A 270 -25.02 -24.78 -15.64
C ILE A 270 -24.29 -23.64 -14.92
N SER A 271 -23.23 -23.09 -15.52
CA SER A 271 -22.41 -22.04 -14.90
C SER A 271 -23.20 -20.74 -14.70
N THR A 272 -23.99 -20.29 -15.68
CA THR A 272 -24.81 -19.07 -15.58
C THR A 272 -25.93 -19.21 -14.56
N SER A 273 -26.58 -20.37 -14.52
CA SER A 273 -27.63 -20.66 -13.54
C SER A 273 -27.07 -20.64 -12.11
N GLN A 274 -25.93 -21.28 -11.87
CA GLN A 274 -25.30 -21.28 -10.56
C GLN A 274 -24.87 -19.87 -10.14
N LEU A 275 -24.23 -19.11 -11.02
CA LEU A 275 -23.87 -17.71 -10.78
C LEU A 275 -25.10 -16.86 -10.43
N TYR A 276 -26.22 -17.04 -11.13
CA TYR A 276 -27.46 -16.28 -10.90
C TYR A 276 -28.01 -16.45 -9.48
N PHE A 277 -28.04 -17.68 -8.97
CA PHE A 277 -28.59 -17.98 -7.65
C PHE A 277 -27.61 -17.66 -6.51
N ARG A 278 -26.30 -17.72 -6.74
CA ARG A 278 -25.26 -17.58 -5.71
C ARG A 278 -24.69 -16.18 -5.58
N TYR A 279 -24.77 -15.40 -6.64
CA TYR A 279 -24.05 -14.15 -6.70
C TYR A 279 -24.41 -13.20 -5.56
N ARG A 280 -25.67 -13.13 -5.17
CA ARG A 280 -26.14 -12.27 -4.07
C ARG A 280 -25.50 -12.64 -2.73
N GLY A 281 -25.32 -13.92 -2.45
CA GLY A 281 -24.63 -14.39 -1.26
C GLY A 281 -23.12 -14.08 -1.25
N ASN A 282 -22.55 -13.80 -2.43
CA ASN A 282 -21.13 -13.57 -2.63
C ASN A 282 -20.73 -12.09 -2.69
N VAL A 283 -21.67 -11.15 -2.87
CA VAL A 283 -21.39 -9.72 -3.01
C VAL A 283 -20.49 -9.18 -1.88
N GLY A 284 -20.82 -9.46 -0.63
CA GLY A 284 -20.01 -9.02 0.52
C GLY A 284 -18.58 -9.57 0.47
N THR A 285 -18.41 -10.84 0.13
CA THR A 285 -17.09 -11.47 0.02
C THR A 285 -16.28 -10.89 -1.13
N LEU A 286 -16.89 -10.71 -2.31
CA LEU A 286 -16.24 -10.12 -3.48
C LEU A 286 -15.80 -8.68 -3.22
N SER A 287 -16.65 -7.89 -2.54
CA SER A 287 -16.32 -6.52 -2.13
C SER A 287 -15.12 -6.49 -1.17
N ILE A 288 -15.12 -7.34 -0.14
CA ILE A 288 -14.02 -7.43 0.83
C ILE A 288 -12.72 -7.82 0.12
N ILE A 289 -12.76 -8.81 -0.79
CA ILE A 289 -11.61 -9.25 -1.57
C ILE A 289 -11.07 -8.11 -2.42
N ALA A 290 -11.94 -7.41 -3.18
CA ALA A 290 -11.52 -6.31 -4.04
C ALA A 290 -10.90 -5.16 -3.23
N ILE A 291 -11.52 -4.76 -2.13
CA ILE A 291 -11.02 -3.68 -1.25
C ILE A 291 -9.69 -4.10 -0.63
N SER A 292 -9.60 -5.31 -0.07
CA SER A 292 -8.36 -5.82 0.55
C SER A 292 -7.21 -5.90 -0.47
N THR A 293 -7.50 -6.39 -1.69
CA THR A 293 -6.51 -6.44 -2.77
C THR A 293 -6.09 -5.04 -3.24
N THR A 294 -7.03 -4.08 -3.31
CA THR A 294 -6.73 -2.67 -3.61
C THR A 294 -5.75 -2.09 -2.58
N VAL A 295 -6.04 -2.28 -1.30
CA VAL A 295 -5.16 -1.80 -0.20
C VAL A 295 -3.78 -2.44 -0.29
N ALA A 296 -3.72 -3.76 -0.53
CA ALA A 296 -2.45 -4.47 -0.68
C ALA A 296 -1.62 -3.93 -1.87
N LEU A 297 -2.25 -3.75 -3.03
CA LEU A 297 -1.58 -3.19 -4.21
C LEU A 297 -1.09 -1.76 -3.95
N CYS A 298 -1.92 -0.89 -3.37
CA CYS A 298 -1.52 0.48 -3.03
C CYS A 298 -0.32 0.49 -2.07
N ALA A 299 -0.36 -0.33 -1.00
CA ALA A 299 0.73 -0.41 -0.04
C ALA A 299 2.04 -0.91 -0.67
N LEU A 300 1.97 -2.01 -1.44
CA LEU A 300 3.13 -2.58 -2.12
C LEU A 300 3.73 -1.61 -3.14
N VAL A 301 2.89 -1.00 -3.98
CA VAL A 301 3.37 -0.08 -5.03
C VAL A 301 3.98 1.17 -4.42
N THR A 302 3.37 1.73 -3.38
CA THR A 302 3.92 2.92 -2.71
C THR A 302 5.23 2.60 -2.01
N CYS A 303 5.26 1.58 -1.18
CA CYS A 303 6.43 1.27 -0.36
C CYS A 303 7.60 0.74 -1.19
N VAL A 304 7.35 -0.30 -2.01
CA VAL A 304 8.41 -0.90 -2.86
C VAL A 304 8.77 0.01 -4.01
N GLY A 305 7.79 0.69 -4.60
CA GLY A 305 8.01 1.65 -5.68
C GLY A 305 8.87 2.84 -5.24
N SER A 306 8.61 3.40 -4.06
CA SER A 306 9.44 4.48 -3.50
C SER A 306 10.86 4.01 -3.18
N TYR A 307 11.03 2.81 -2.63
CA TYR A 307 12.34 2.22 -2.36
C TYR A 307 13.17 2.05 -3.63
N THR A 308 12.58 1.52 -4.71
CA THR A 308 13.27 1.33 -5.99
C THR A 308 13.62 2.63 -6.69
N LYS A 309 13.00 3.73 -6.28
CA LYS A 309 13.20 5.07 -6.82
C LYS A 309 13.97 6.01 -5.88
N THR A 310 14.63 5.45 -4.86
CA THR A 310 15.36 6.26 -3.86
C THR A 310 16.43 7.13 -4.50
N GLU A 311 17.20 6.60 -5.47
CA GLU A 311 18.22 7.37 -6.17
C GLU A 311 17.62 8.54 -6.95
N GLU A 312 16.57 8.28 -7.75
CA GLU A 312 15.87 9.31 -8.53
C GLU A 312 15.30 10.40 -7.63
N ASN A 313 14.72 10.01 -6.48
CA ASN A 313 14.22 10.95 -5.49
C ASN A 313 15.34 11.77 -4.82
N SER A 314 16.45 11.12 -4.49
CA SER A 314 17.59 11.82 -3.87
C SER A 314 18.24 12.80 -4.83
N ARG A 315 18.35 12.47 -6.13
CA ARG A 315 18.78 13.40 -7.18
C ARG A 315 17.82 14.57 -7.38
N TYR A 316 16.51 14.31 -7.23
CA TYR A 316 15.53 15.39 -7.27
C TYR A 316 15.69 16.35 -6.08
N MET A 317 15.91 15.82 -4.88
CA MET A 317 16.04 16.63 -3.67
C MET A 317 17.39 17.31 -3.53
N ARG A 318 18.47 16.67 -4.03
CA ARG A 318 19.87 17.16 -3.98
C ARG A 318 20.55 16.93 -5.32
N PRO A 319 20.45 17.92 -6.23
CA PRO A 319 20.98 17.80 -7.60
C PRO A 319 22.50 17.76 -7.69
N PHE A 320 23.21 18.39 -6.72
CA PHE A 320 24.67 18.33 -6.62
C PHE A 320 25.11 17.15 -5.73
N SER A 321 26.30 16.61 -6.01
CA SER A 321 26.94 15.59 -5.16
C SER A 321 27.31 16.15 -3.78
N VAL A 322 27.83 17.39 -3.79
CA VAL A 322 28.18 18.18 -2.61
C VAL A 322 27.73 19.61 -2.85
N GLU A 323 27.07 20.22 -1.88
CA GLU A 323 26.62 21.60 -1.94
C GLU A 323 26.78 22.29 -0.58
N TYR A 324 27.22 23.55 -0.57
CA TYR A 324 27.35 24.35 0.63
C TYR A 324 27.27 25.86 0.35
N PHE A 325 26.99 26.64 1.40
CA PHE A 325 27.08 28.10 1.36
C PHE A 325 28.55 28.51 1.45
N LYS A 326 28.99 29.35 0.52
CA LYS A 326 30.34 29.89 0.50
C LYS A 326 30.41 31.13 1.40
N THR A 327 30.80 30.91 2.66
CA THR A 327 30.87 31.98 3.67
C THR A 327 32.29 32.41 3.99
N LYS A 328 33.24 31.47 4.01
CA LYS A 328 34.67 31.70 4.38
C LYS A 328 35.59 30.84 3.48
N ASP A 329 36.42 30.04 4.11
CA ASP A 329 37.49 29.25 3.49
C ASP A 329 37.04 27.81 3.14
N GLU A 330 35.72 27.57 2.96
CA GLU A 330 35.19 26.23 2.70
C GLU A 330 35.81 25.58 1.45
N ASN A 331 36.15 26.37 0.44
CA ASN A 331 36.82 25.84 -0.76
C ASN A 331 38.20 25.26 -0.41
N VAL A 332 38.97 25.92 0.48
CA VAL A 332 40.29 25.45 0.92
C VAL A 332 40.16 24.12 1.69
N ILE A 333 39.13 24.02 2.54
CA ILE A 333 38.82 22.78 3.26
C ILE A 333 38.46 21.67 2.29
N PHE A 334 37.60 21.96 1.32
CA PHE A 334 37.17 20.99 0.28
C PHE A 334 38.39 20.47 -0.51
N ASP A 335 39.22 21.37 -1.03
CA ASP A 335 40.41 21.03 -1.83
C ASP A 335 41.41 20.20 -1.01
N LYS A 336 41.63 20.55 0.27
CA LYS A 336 42.50 19.80 1.17
C LYS A 336 42.00 18.39 1.44
N VAL A 337 40.69 18.20 1.67
CA VAL A 337 40.12 16.88 1.89
C VAL A 337 40.15 16.09 0.59
N LEU A 338 39.83 16.72 -0.56
CA LEU A 338 39.86 16.08 -1.88
C LEU A 338 41.28 15.57 -2.23
N ALA A 339 42.34 16.33 -1.90
CA ALA A 339 43.70 15.92 -2.14
C ALA A 339 44.11 14.62 -1.43
N ASN A 340 43.44 14.28 -0.31
CA ASN A 340 43.66 13.04 0.45
C ASN A 340 42.89 11.84 -0.14
N HIS A 341 41.94 12.07 -1.03
CA HIS A 341 41.05 11.04 -1.60
C HIS A 341 41.23 10.99 -3.13
N LYS A 342 42.36 10.42 -3.59
CA LYS A 342 42.71 10.35 -5.03
C LYS A 342 41.74 9.54 -5.89
N GLU A 343 40.91 8.71 -5.26
CA GLU A 343 39.87 7.93 -5.90
C GLU A 343 38.64 8.75 -6.30
N ILE A 344 38.52 9.98 -5.81
CA ILE A 344 37.43 10.89 -6.09
C ILE A 344 37.84 11.94 -7.08
N SER A 345 37.10 12.11 -8.14
CA SER A 345 37.29 13.16 -9.14
C SER A 345 36.05 14.05 -9.27
N VAL A 346 36.30 15.35 -9.41
CA VAL A 346 35.25 16.35 -9.63
C VAL A 346 35.03 16.50 -11.12
N LYS A 347 33.80 16.24 -11.57
CA LYS A 347 33.40 16.37 -12.97
C LYS A 347 33.03 17.80 -13.33
N TYR A 348 32.21 18.42 -12.51
CA TYR A 348 31.77 19.80 -12.66
C TYR A 348 31.78 20.50 -11.30
N SER A 349 32.04 21.80 -11.32
CA SER A 349 32.00 22.67 -10.16
C SER A 349 31.35 23.99 -10.57
N ASP A 350 30.26 24.34 -9.93
CA ASP A 350 29.50 25.55 -10.19
C ASP A 350 29.45 26.44 -8.96
N GLU A 351 29.59 27.74 -9.15
CA GLU A 351 29.39 28.75 -8.13
C GLU A 351 28.19 29.61 -8.53
N LEU A 352 27.18 29.67 -7.67
CA LEU A 352 25.92 30.34 -7.87
C LEU A 352 25.84 31.59 -7.01
N GLU A 353 25.41 32.68 -7.60
CA GLU A 353 25.01 33.87 -6.86
C GLU A 353 23.48 33.98 -6.88
N LEU A 354 22.86 33.92 -5.70
CA LEU A 354 21.43 34.10 -5.51
C LEU A 354 21.17 35.43 -4.82
N LEU A 355 20.31 36.25 -5.40
CA LEU A 355 19.87 37.50 -4.78
C LEU A 355 18.58 37.25 -4.00
N ILE A 356 18.50 37.66 -2.74
CA ILE A 356 17.30 37.57 -1.92
C ILE A 356 16.49 38.84 -2.11
N VAL A 357 15.24 38.70 -2.58
CA VAL A 357 14.30 39.81 -2.79
C VAL A 357 12.99 39.55 -2.07
N ASN A 358 12.36 40.60 -1.57
CA ASN A 358 11.01 40.49 -1.04
C ASN A 358 10.01 40.88 -2.13
N ALA A 359 9.06 40.00 -2.38
CA ALA A 359 8.03 40.19 -3.43
C ALA A 359 6.71 39.54 -3.02
N GLU A 360 5.64 39.90 -3.70
CA GLU A 360 4.35 39.22 -3.56
C GLU A 360 4.38 37.88 -4.28
N ASP A 361 4.02 36.80 -3.57
CA ASP A 361 3.93 35.45 -4.13
C ASP A 361 2.82 35.41 -5.21
N PRO A 362 3.17 35.06 -6.45
CA PRO A 362 2.20 35.02 -7.54
C PRO A 362 1.09 33.98 -7.36
N ILE A 363 1.21 33.08 -6.39
CA ILE A 363 0.21 32.04 -6.11
C ILE A 363 -0.70 32.46 -4.95
N ASN A 364 -0.10 32.87 -3.82
CA ASN A 364 -0.81 33.07 -2.55
C ASN A 364 -1.10 34.54 -2.24
N ASN A 365 -0.60 35.48 -3.04
CA ASN A 365 -0.71 36.93 -2.88
C ASN A 365 -0.24 37.40 -1.48
N ARG A 366 0.85 36.81 -0.96
CA ARG A 366 1.49 37.17 0.29
C ARG A 366 2.95 37.57 0.04
N ASN A 367 3.44 38.56 0.76
CA ASN A 367 4.84 38.93 0.69
C ASN A 367 5.71 37.83 1.30
N ALA A 368 6.73 37.43 0.57
CA ALA A 368 7.72 36.43 0.96
C ALA A 368 9.10 36.78 0.39
N ASP A 369 10.13 36.15 0.92
CA ASP A 369 11.46 36.26 0.33
C ASP A 369 11.64 35.21 -0.76
N PHE A 370 12.16 35.66 -1.91
CA PHE A 370 12.43 34.86 -3.10
C PHE A 370 13.91 34.94 -3.46
N TYR A 371 14.40 33.90 -4.10
CA TYR A 371 15.69 33.96 -4.77
C TYR A 371 15.53 34.48 -6.20
N VAL A 372 16.51 35.22 -6.67
CA VAL A 372 16.66 35.59 -8.06
C VAL A 372 17.99 35.07 -8.56
N ILE A 373 18.00 34.47 -9.75
CA ILE A 373 19.18 33.88 -10.41
C ILE A 373 19.26 34.34 -11.87
N ARG A 374 20.49 34.45 -12.40
CA ARG A 374 20.70 34.71 -13.82
C ARG A 374 20.23 33.55 -14.70
N GLN A 375 19.68 33.89 -15.85
CA GLN A 375 19.28 32.90 -16.87
C GLN A 375 20.45 32.04 -17.33
N SER A 376 21.62 32.64 -17.55
CA SER A 376 22.85 31.94 -17.96
C SER A 376 23.30 30.90 -16.94
N ASP A 377 23.35 31.29 -15.65
CA ASP A 377 23.75 30.40 -14.56
C ASP A 377 22.77 29.24 -14.41
N PHE A 378 21.47 29.53 -14.44
CA PHE A 378 20.43 28.52 -14.36
C PHE A 378 20.51 27.50 -15.50
N ASN A 379 20.68 27.96 -16.75
CA ASN A 379 20.76 27.08 -17.90
C ASN A 379 22.03 26.21 -17.87
N LYS A 380 23.18 26.79 -17.48
CA LYS A 380 24.45 26.09 -17.31
C LYS A 380 24.37 24.96 -16.29
N ILE A 381 23.74 25.22 -15.14
CA ILE A 381 23.56 24.21 -14.10
C ILE A 381 22.71 23.05 -14.57
N ASN A 382 21.57 23.34 -15.24
CA ASN A 382 20.71 22.29 -15.75
C ASN A 382 21.43 21.41 -16.80
N GLU A 383 22.32 22.00 -17.60
CA GLU A 383 23.16 21.25 -18.54
C GLU A 383 24.14 20.32 -17.79
N HIS A 384 24.86 20.81 -16.77
CA HIS A 384 25.77 20.00 -15.95
C HIS A 384 25.04 18.89 -15.19
N GLN A 385 23.84 19.18 -14.69
CA GLN A 385 22.97 18.20 -14.02
C GLN A 385 22.24 17.25 -15.00
N LYS A 386 22.42 17.44 -16.31
CA LYS A 386 21.72 16.68 -17.38
C LYS A 386 20.20 16.74 -17.25
N VAL A 387 19.68 17.89 -16.88
CA VAL A 387 18.25 18.14 -16.79
C VAL A 387 17.78 18.82 -18.06
N ASP A 388 16.84 18.19 -18.76
CA ASP A 388 16.26 18.75 -20.00
C ASP A 388 15.23 19.84 -19.66
N ARG A 389 15.75 21.00 -19.25
CA ARG A 389 14.95 22.22 -19.10
C ARG A 389 15.84 23.46 -19.31
N LYS A 390 15.27 24.46 -19.98
CA LYS A 390 15.92 25.75 -20.20
C LYS A 390 14.96 26.88 -19.85
N ALA A 391 15.48 27.93 -19.25
CA ALA A 391 14.78 29.18 -19.16
C ALA A 391 14.92 29.90 -20.51
N GLU A 392 13.80 30.12 -21.19
CA GLU A 392 13.72 30.87 -22.46
C GLU A 392 12.96 32.16 -22.19
N LEU A 393 13.71 33.25 -21.99
CA LEU A 393 13.17 34.57 -21.69
C LEU A 393 13.41 35.47 -22.90
N ASN A 394 12.33 35.88 -23.55
CA ASN A 394 12.40 36.69 -24.77
C ASN A 394 12.56 38.18 -24.47
N TYR A 395 11.81 38.69 -23.46
CA TYR A 395 11.80 40.08 -23.07
C TYR A 395 12.50 40.30 -21.72
N GLU A 396 12.88 41.53 -21.41
CA GLU A 396 13.52 41.87 -20.14
C GLU A 396 12.59 41.69 -18.94
N GLU A 397 11.31 41.85 -19.15
CA GLU A 397 10.26 41.68 -18.14
C GLU A 397 9.87 40.20 -17.91
N ASP A 398 10.35 39.28 -18.75
CA ASP A 398 10.04 37.87 -18.61
C ASP A 398 10.79 37.26 -17.44
N CYS A 399 10.10 36.39 -16.67
CA CYS A 399 10.74 35.55 -15.67
C CYS A 399 10.21 34.11 -15.71
N TYR A 400 11.08 33.18 -15.30
CA TYR A 400 10.73 31.79 -15.07
C TYR A 400 10.63 31.57 -13.57
N PHE A 401 9.46 31.14 -13.09
CA PHE A 401 9.17 30.97 -11.67
C PHE A 401 9.28 29.49 -11.27
N ILE A 402 10.19 29.20 -10.32
CA ILE A 402 10.38 27.88 -9.74
C ILE A 402 9.72 27.87 -8.36
N GLN A 403 8.68 27.04 -8.23
CA GLN A 403 7.84 26.99 -7.03
C GLN A 403 8.47 26.09 -5.96
N MET A 404 8.27 26.43 -4.69
CA MET A 404 8.63 25.59 -3.57
C MET A 404 7.45 24.67 -3.19
N GLN A 405 7.73 23.39 -2.93
CA GLN A 405 6.80 22.43 -2.30
C GLN A 405 5.41 22.28 -2.95
N SER A 406 5.24 22.59 -4.22
CA SER A 406 4.02 22.21 -4.92
C SER A 406 4.20 20.84 -5.56
N PHE A 407 3.30 19.90 -5.26
CA PHE A 407 3.34 18.55 -5.86
C PHE A 407 2.96 18.55 -7.35
N ALA A 408 2.54 19.71 -7.87
CA ALA A 408 2.34 19.95 -9.29
C ALA A 408 2.55 21.45 -9.55
N ALA A 409 3.18 21.80 -10.68
CA ALA A 409 3.36 23.18 -11.08
C ALA A 409 2.01 23.91 -11.09
N ASN A 410 1.86 24.90 -10.24
CA ASN A 410 0.63 25.68 -10.20
C ASN A 410 0.62 26.68 -11.36
N LYS A 411 -0.10 26.32 -12.42
CA LYS A 411 -0.22 27.16 -13.62
C LYS A 411 -0.92 28.49 -13.36
N SER A 412 -1.51 28.70 -12.18
CA SER A 412 -2.15 29.99 -11.83
C SER A 412 -1.16 31.15 -11.73
N ALA A 413 0.13 30.87 -11.59
CA ALA A 413 1.19 31.86 -11.62
C ALA A 413 1.52 32.37 -13.05
N LEU A 414 1.19 31.59 -14.09
CA LEU A 414 1.46 31.98 -15.49
C LEU A 414 0.73 33.27 -15.85
N ASN A 415 1.45 34.15 -16.56
CA ASN A 415 1.02 35.48 -16.99
C ASN A 415 0.73 36.49 -15.86
N LYS A 416 1.00 36.14 -14.60
CA LYS A 416 0.95 37.11 -13.52
C LYS A 416 2.17 38.01 -13.54
N ILE A 417 1.98 39.24 -13.07
CA ILE A 417 3.05 40.23 -12.90
C ILE A 417 3.45 40.25 -11.44
N VAL A 418 4.75 40.11 -11.18
CA VAL A 418 5.36 40.16 -9.86
C VAL A 418 6.12 41.48 -9.75
N ASN A 419 5.79 42.27 -8.74
CA ASN A 419 6.48 43.52 -8.48
C ASN A 419 7.54 43.33 -7.41
N ILE A 420 8.78 43.66 -7.71
CA ILE A 420 9.92 43.61 -6.80
C ILE A 420 10.38 45.03 -6.54
N ASN A 421 10.23 45.49 -5.31
CA ASN A 421 10.62 46.84 -4.91
C ASN A 421 12.00 46.77 -4.24
N LEU A 422 13.01 47.35 -4.87
CA LEU A 422 14.35 47.54 -4.33
C LEU A 422 14.55 49.00 -4.01
N LYS A 423 15.60 49.36 -3.19
CA LYS A 423 15.81 50.72 -2.65
C LYS A 423 15.70 51.82 -3.71
N ASP A 424 16.29 51.56 -4.89
CA ASP A 424 16.47 52.60 -5.92
C ASP A 424 15.61 52.35 -7.18
N LYS A 425 14.99 51.20 -7.30
CA LYS A 425 14.29 50.81 -8.53
C LYS A 425 13.20 49.74 -8.28
N ASN A 426 12.09 49.88 -8.98
CA ASN A 426 11.01 48.91 -9.00
C ASN A 426 11.09 48.09 -10.29
N TYR A 427 10.93 46.76 -10.15
CA TYR A 427 10.92 45.83 -11.27
C TYR A 427 9.57 45.13 -11.35
N SER A 428 8.99 45.06 -12.54
CA SER A 428 7.75 44.33 -12.81
C SER A 428 8.09 43.15 -13.74
N LEU A 429 8.00 41.94 -13.22
CA LEU A 429 8.34 40.73 -13.93
C LEU A 429 7.09 39.95 -14.30
N LYS A 430 6.98 39.51 -15.55
CA LYS A 430 5.90 38.64 -16.04
C LYS A 430 6.33 37.18 -16.01
N VAL A 431 5.56 36.35 -15.31
CA VAL A 431 5.82 34.91 -15.25
C VAL A 431 5.43 34.25 -16.57
N VAL A 432 6.42 33.84 -17.38
CA VAL A 432 6.20 33.18 -18.69
C VAL A 432 6.35 31.67 -18.62
N GLN A 433 7.11 31.15 -17.64
CA GLN A 433 7.32 29.72 -17.41
C GLN A 433 7.23 29.40 -15.92
N THR A 434 6.79 28.19 -15.57
CA THR A 434 6.78 27.70 -14.17
C THR A 434 7.25 26.27 -14.08
N ASP A 435 7.99 25.93 -13.01
CA ASP A 435 8.42 24.57 -12.67
C ASP A 435 8.38 24.36 -11.16
N ILE A 436 8.52 23.10 -10.73
CA ILE A 436 8.62 22.68 -9.33
C ILE A 436 9.94 22.00 -9.00
N LYS A 437 10.76 21.70 -10.03
CA LYS A 437 12.02 20.98 -9.83
C LYS A 437 13.11 21.91 -9.33
N PRO A 438 13.69 21.68 -8.14
CA PRO A 438 14.79 22.48 -7.64
C PRO A 438 16.04 22.30 -8.51
N PHE A 439 16.93 23.27 -8.51
CA PHE A 439 18.24 23.25 -9.20
C PHE A 439 19.40 23.24 -8.20
N ILE A 440 19.11 23.48 -6.93
CA ILE A 440 19.97 23.34 -5.76
C ILE A 440 19.30 22.42 -4.75
N ALA A 441 20.03 22.03 -3.69
CA ALA A 441 19.49 21.18 -2.64
C ALA A 441 18.22 21.79 -2.03
N LEU A 442 17.21 20.95 -1.78
CA LEU A 442 15.92 21.41 -1.25
C LEU A 442 16.08 22.08 0.13
N ASP A 443 17.08 21.67 0.91
CA ASP A 443 17.43 22.28 2.20
C ASP A 443 17.86 23.76 2.07
N HIS A 444 18.42 24.14 0.92
CA HIS A 444 18.86 25.50 0.61
C HIS A 444 17.89 26.24 -0.31
N PHE A 445 16.91 25.53 -0.85
CA PHE A 445 16.03 26.06 -1.89
C PHE A 445 14.96 26.96 -1.30
N ASN A 446 14.73 28.08 -1.98
CA ASN A 446 13.54 28.90 -1.83
C ASN A 446 12.87 29.08 -3.20
N GLN A 447 11.64 29.57 -3.23
CA GLN A 447 10.98 29.95 -4.47
C GLN A 447 11.89 30.92 -5.24
N THR A 448 12.06 30.68 -6.54
CA THR A 448 13.11 31.36 -7.32
C THR A 448 12.56 31.95 -8.60
N PHE A 449 12.92 33.19 -8.90
CA PHE A 449 12.73 33.81 -10.20
C PHE A 449 14.04 33.72 -10.98
N VAL A 450 14.00 33.11 -12.16
CA VAL A 450 15.09 33.19 -13.15
C VAL A 450 14.81 34.38 -14.03
N VAL A 451 15.76 35.30 -14.14
CA VAL A 451 15.63 36.54 -14.94
C VAL A 451 16.79 36.65 -15.90
N LYS A 452 16.66 37.55 -16.91
CA LYS A 452 17.78 37.86 -17.80
C LYS A 452 19.00 38.41 -17.03
N ASP A 453 20.19 38.15 -17.52
CA ASP A 453 21.46 38.49 -16.85
C ASP A 453 21.58 40.00 -16.58
N ASN A 454 21.21 40.85 -17.54
CA ASN A 454 21.20 42.30 -17.37
C ASN A 454 20.24 42.79 -16.28
N ILE A 455 19.08 42.17 -16.15
CA ILE A 455 18.10 42.48 -15.09
C ILE A 455 18.63 42.04 -13.74
N TYR A 456 19.21 40.83 -13.65
CA TYR A 456 19.85 40.37 -12.42
C TYR A 456 20.93 41.34 -11.96
N ASP A 457 21.83 41.75 -12.85
CA ASP A 457 22.94 42.67 -12.51
C ASP A 457 22.41 44.04 -12.07
N SER A 458 21.39 44.57 -12.72
CA SER A 458 20.72 45.81 -12.29
C SER A 458 20.08 45.67 -10.90
N MET A 459 19.41 44.55 -10.61
CA MET A 459 18.82 44.28 -9.30
C MET A 459 19.91 44.15 -8.21
N LYS A 460 21.01 43.49 -8.51
CA LYS A 460 22.15 43.32 -7.60
C LYS A 460 22.78 44.66 -7.23
N LEU A 461 22.91 45.58 -8.17
CA LEU A 461 23.43 46.94 -7.91
C LEU A 461 22.50 47.76 -7.01
N SER A 462 21.18 47.56 -7.15
CA SER A 462 20.14 48.23 -6.35
C SER A 462 19.88 47.56 -4.98
N SER A 463 20.61 46.51 -4.66
CA SER A 463 20.42 45.71 -3.45
C SER A 463 21.59 45.82 -2.48
N GLU A 464 21.34 45.56 -1.19
CA GLU A 464 22.39 45.47 -0.19
C GLU A 464 23.28 44.22 -0.41
N LYS A 465 24.59 44.36 -0.18
CA LYS A 465 25.55 43.25 -0.31
C LYS A 465 25.18 42.05 0.59
N SER A 466 24.54 42.29 1.72
CA SER A 466 24.07 41.28 2.67
C SER A 466 22.95 40.37 2.11
N ARG A 467 22.29 40.79 1.02
CA ARG A 467 21.22 40.02 0.36
C ARG A 467 21.71 39.12 -0.76
N VAL A 468 23.01 39.08 -1.02
CA VAL A 468 23.61 38.17 -2.01
C VAL A 468 24.18 36.95 -1.31
N MET A 469 23.64 35.79 -1.63
CA MET A 469 24.07 34.50 -1.13
C MET A 469 24.86 33.76 -2.21
N LYS A 470 25.95 33.11 -1.82
CA LYS A 470 26.79 32.31 -2.71
C LYS A 470 26.71 30.85 -2.32
N ILE A 471 26.38 30.01 -3.28
CA ILE A 471 26.34 28.55 -3.14
C ILE A 471 27.41 27.95 -4.03
N LYS A 472 28.16 26.99 -3.51
CA LYS A 472 29.09 26.18 -4.26
C LYS A 472 28.57 24.76 -4.38
N GLY A 473 28.44 24.27 -5.61
CA GLY A 473 28.01 22.92 -5.91
C GLY A 473 29.07 22.14 -6.69
N TYR A 474 29.24 20.87 -6.38
CA TYR A 474 30.11 19.94 -7.08
C TYR A 474 29.34 18.72 -7.56
N ILE A 475 29.67 18.25 -8.76
CA ILE A 475 29.22 16.96 -9.31
C ILE A 475 30.45 16.07 -9.39
N LEU A 476 30.43 14.98 -8.62
CA LEU A 476 31.49 13.98 -8.60
C LEU A 476 31.31 12.97 -9.75
N ASP A 477 32.38 12.28 -10.09
CA ASP A 477 32.32 11.24 -11.12
C ASP A 477 31.54 10.00 -10.63
N ASN A 478 31.72 9.63 -9.36
CA ASN A 478 31.00 8.53 -8.73
C ASN A 478 30.66 8.82 -7.27
N ASP A 479 29.40 9.21 -7.02
CA ASP A 479 28.90 9.52 -5.67
C ASP A 479 28.90 8.33 -4.71
N PHE A 480 28.74 7.11 -5.24
CA PHE A 480 28.62 5.90 -4.41
C PHE A 480 29.96 5.42 -3.83
N LYS A 481 31.09 5.92 -4.35
CA LYS A 481 32.42 5.66 -3.81
C LYS A 481 32.91 6.76 -2.86
N ALA A 482 32.12 7.80 -2.66
CA ALA A 482 32.52 9.00 -1.96
C ALA A 482 32.27 8.95 -0.44
N GLU A 483 31.90 7.81 0.15
CA GLU A 483 31.54 7.71 1.57
C GLU A 483 32.63 8.21 2.52
N SER A 484 33.87 7.71 2.37
CA SER A 484 35.02 8.14 3.21
C SER A 484 35.33 9.62 3.04
N PHE A 485 35.37 10.09 1.78
CA PHE A 485 35.58 11.49 1.45
C PHE A 485 34.52 12.40 2.09
N LEU A 486 33.24 12.05 1.96
CA LEU A 486 32.14 12.85 2.49
C LEU A 486 32.07 12.84 4.02
N SER A 487 32.42 11.71 4.65
CA SER A 487 32.57 11.63 6.11
C SER A 487 33.67 12.55 6.62
N ASP A 488 34.82 12.54 5.96
CA ASP A 488 35.93 13.43 6.35
C ASP A 488 35.63 14.89 6.02
N LEU A 489 34.91 15.15 4.94
CA LEU A 489 34.44 16.50 4.62
C LEU A 489 33.50 17.02 5.72
N GLY A 490 32.53 16.24 6.16
CA GLY A 490 31.59 16.62 7.22
C GLY A 490 32.24 16.89 8.56
N LYS A 491 33.34 16.21 8.89
CA LYS A 491 34.12 16.46 10.15
C LYS A 491 34.87 17.79 10.12
N ASN A 492 35.29 18.23 8.93
CA ASN A 492 36.14 19.42 8.77
C ASN A 492 35.37 20.68 8.39
N PHE A 493 34.11 20.54 7.95
CA PHE A 493 33.28 21.69 7.56
C PHE A 493 32.63 22.38 8.76
N TYR A 494 32.46 23.69 8.65
CA TYR A 494 31.74 24.48 9.65
C TYR A 494 30.24 24.18 9.58
N LYS A 495 29.57 24.11 10.73
CA LYS A 495 28.10 23.89 10.76
C LYS A 495 27.33 25.00 10.04
N GLU A 496 27.87 26.21 10.04
CA GLU A 496 27.28 27.40 9.41
C GLU A 496 27.32 27.36 7.88
N SER A 497 28.18 26.54 7.28
CA SER A 497 28.28 26.40 5.81
C SER A 497 27.15 25.61 5.19
N GLY A 498 26.27 24.98 6.00
CA GLY A 498 25.14 24.25 5.51
C GLY A 498 25.50 23.11 4.55
N LEU A 499 26.61 22.39 4.81
CA LEU A 499 27.03 21.29 3.95
C LEU A 499 25.92 20.25 3.79
N VAL A 500 25.52 19.97 2.56
CA VAL A 500 24.59 18.89 2.20
C VAL A 500 25.17 18.05 1.08
N THR A 501 24.91 16.74 1.13
CA THR A 501 25.45 15.79 0.18
C THR A 501 24.36 14.88 -0.38
N PHE A 502 24.49 14.52 -1.66
CA PHE A 502 23.60 13.52 -2.29
C PHE A 502 23.71 12.16 -1.60
N TYR A 503 24.93 11.69 -1.31
CA TYR A 503 25.18 10.36 -0.76
C TYR A 503 24.54 10.16 0.62
N GLU A 504 24.66 11.14 1.50
CA GLU A 504 24.03 11.10 2.82
C GLU A 504 22.50 11.02 2.71
N HIS A 505 21.91 11.90 1.88
CA HIS A 505 20.47 11.87 1.64
C HIS A 505 20.01 10.55 1.02
N TYR A 506 20.79 10.00 0.09
CA TYR A 506 20.50 8.72 -0.55
C TYR A 506 20.56 7.56 0.46
N THR A 507 21.60 7.49 1.30
CA THR A 507 21.75 6.43 2.30
C THR A 507 20.69 6.51 3.39
N ASP A 508 20.36 7.70 3.86
CA ASP A 508 19.27 7.91 4.82
C ASP A 508 17.90 7.62 4.20
N GLY A 509 17.73 8.01 2.94
CA GLY A 509 16.56 7.63 2.14
C GLY A 509 16.41 6.11 2.00
N LEU A 510 17.49 5.40 1.70
CA LEU A 510 17.49 3.93 1.63
C LEU A 510 17.11 3.29 2.96
N LYS A 511 17.64 3.81 4.09
CA LYS A 511 17.26 3.30 5.41
C LYS A 511 15.76 3.49 5.67
N LEU A 512 15.25 4.71 5.49
CA LEU A 512 13.85 5.03 5.75
C LEU A 512 12.89 4.29 4.78
N LEU A 513 13.15 4.38 3.47
CA LEU A 513 12.30 3.77 2.46
C LEU A 513 12.45 2.25 2.43
N GLY A 514 13.60 1.70 2.81
CA GLY A 514 13.82 0.27 3.02
C GLY A 514 12.96 -0.29 4.16
N MET A 515 12.88 0.44 5.28
CA MET A 515 11.96 0.09 6.37
C MET A 515 10.50 0.14 5.93
N MET A 516 10.09 1.20 5.21
CA MET A 516 8.74 1.31 4.67
C MET A 516 8.44 0.19 3.67
N ALA A 517 9.39 -0.14 2.79
CA ALA A 517 9.24 -1.22 1.83
C ALA A 517 9.11 -2.59 2.52
N PHE A 518 9.87 -2.84 3.59
CA PHE A 518 9.73 -4.04 4.40
C PHE A 518 8.33 -4.14 5.02
N ILE A 519 7.83 -3.06 5.64
CA ILE A 519 6.49 -3.02 6.22
C ILE A 519 5.43 -3.24 5.13
N GLY A 520 5.57 -2.58 3.98
CA GLY A 520 4.67 -2.71 2.85
C GLY A 520 4.63 -4.12 2.27
N LEU A 521 5.79 -4.77 2.09
CA LEU A 521 5.89 -6.17 1.67
C LEU A 521 5.23 -7.11 2.68
N PHE A 522 5.46 -6.87 3.97
CA PHE A 522 4.88 -7.67 5.03
C PHE A 522 3.34 -7.56 5.07
N ILE A 523 2.81 -6.34 5.03
CA ILE A 523 1.37 -6.08 4.95
C ILE A 523 0.80 -6.67 3.66
N GLY A 524 1.47 -6.49 2.52
CA GLY A 524 1.07 -7.07 1.23
C GLY A 524 0.96 -8.59 1.29
N ALA A 525 1.96 -9.27 1.86
CA ALA A 525 1.95 -10.72 2.04
C ALA A 525 0.79 -11.19 2.94
N LEU A 526 0.50 -10.44 4.01
CA LEU A 526 -0.65 -10.68 4.88
C LEU A 526 -1.97 -10.61 4.11
N PHE A 527 -2.17 -9.54 3.34
CA PHE A 527 -3.39 -9.36 2.56
C PHE A 527 -3.56 -10.43 1.48
N ILE A 528 -2.48 -10.79 0.77
CA ILE A 528 -2.49 -11.87 -0.23
C ILE A 528 -2.93 -13.19 0.42
N THR A 529 -2.31 -13.56 1.54
CA THR A 529 -2.61 -14.82 2.23
C THR A 529 -4.03 -14.83 2.78
N ALA A 530 -4.46 -13.72 3.38
CA ALA A 530 -5.82 -13.59 3.90
C ALA A 530 -6.86 -13.67 2.79
N THR A 531 -6.68 -12.93 1.72
CA THR A 531 -7.60 -12.91 0.57
C THR A 531 -7.70 -14.27 -0.08
N GLY A 532 -6.57 -14.93 -0.34
CA GLY A 532 -6.52 -16.30 -0.86
C GLY A 532 -7.24 -17.30 0.05
N SER A 533 -7.02 -17.20 1.35
CA SER A 533 -7.68 -18.05 2.35
C SER A 533 -9.19 -17.81 2.41
N ILE A 534 -9.64 -16.55 2.37
CA ILE A 534 -11.06 -16.17 2.37
C ILE A 534 -11.77 -16.84 1.19
N ILE A 535 -11.22 -16.72 -0.01
CA ILE A 535 -11.82 -17.30 -1.21
C ILE A 535 -11.81 -18.83 -1.12
N TYR A 536 -10.65 -19.39 -0.79
CA TYR A 536 -10.47 -20.85 -0.72
C TYR A 536 -11.47 -21.49 0.24
N PHE A 537 -11.62 -20.94 1.46
CA PHE A 537 -12.54 -21.51 2.46
C PHE A 537 -14.00 -21.40 2.02
N LYS A 538 -14.35 -20.25 1.44
CA LYS A 538 -15.70 -20.04 0.93
C LYS A 538 -16.03 -21.04 -0.18
N MET A 539 -15.12 -21.22 -1.13
CA MET A 539 -15.32 -22.16 -2.23
C MET A 539 -15.37 -23.62 -1.76
N GLN A 540 -14.59 -23.97 -0.75
CA GLN A 540 -14.70 -25.30 -0.14
C GLN A 540 -16.07 -25.57 0.51
N MET A 541 -16.64 -24.58 1.18
CA MET A 541 -17.96 -24.71 1.77
C MET A 541 -19.04 -24.86 0.68
N GLU A 542 -18.98 -24.02 -0.34
CA GLU A 542 -19.90 -24.08 -1.48
C GLU A 542 -19.77 -25.42 -2.22
N ALA A 543 -18.56 -25.96 -2.40
CA ALA A 543 -18.37 -27.28 -2.99
C ALA A 543 -19.07 -28.39 -2.21
N ARG A 544 -19.07 -28.33 -0.88
CA ARG A 544 -19.78 -29.32 -0.03
C ARG A 544 -21.29 -29.17 -0.12
N GLU A 545 -21.80 -27.95 -0.22
CA GLU A 545 -23.23 -27.69 -0.39
C GLU A 545 -23.76 -28.15 -1.76
N ASP A 546 -22.93 -28.03 -2.79
CA ASP A 546 -23.29 -28.39 -4.17
C ASP A 546 -23.07 -29.83 -4.53
N LYS A 547 -22.36 -30.57 -3.70
CA LYS A 547 -22.05 -31.98 -3.98
C LYS A 547 -23.28 -32.77 -4.45
N GLU A 548 -24.43 -32.67 -3.75
CA GLU A 548 -25.64 -33.38 -4.10
C GLU A 548 -26.22 -32.94 -5.45
N LYS A 549 -26.12 -31.64 -5.78
CA LYS A 549 -26.59 -31.10 -7.07
C LYS A 549 -25.76 -31.65 -8.23
N PHE A 550 -24.45 -31.72 -8.09
CA PHE A 550 -23.57 -32.26 -9.12
C PHE A 550 -23.68 -33.78 -9.26
N ILE A 551 -23.93 -34.51 -8.17
CA ILE A 551 -24.28 -35.94 -8.25
C ILE A 551 -25.55 -36.14 -9.07
N THR A 552 -26.56 -35.30 -8.87
CA THR A 552 -27.80 -35.38 -9.66
C THR A 552 -27.54 -35.05 -11.13
N LEU A 553 -26.72 -34.04 -11.44
CA LEU A 553 -26.33 -33.72 -12.82
C LEU A 553 -25.57 -34.87 -13.49
N SER A 554 -24.67 -35.52 -12.76
CA SER A 554 -23.95 -36.70 -13.26
C SER A 554 -24.90 -37.87 -13.58
N LYS A 555 -25.95 -38.11 -12.76
CA LYS A 555 -26.96 -39.15 -12.99
C LYS A 555 -27.79 -38.90 -14.24
N ILE A 556 -27.96 -37.64 -14.67
CA ILE A 556 -28.66 -37.29 -15.91
C ILE A 556 -27.72 -37.15 -17.11
N GLY A 557 -26.47 -37.61 -16.99
CA GLY A 557 -25.53 -37.76 -18.11
C GLY A 557 -24.52 -36.65 -18.29
N VAL A 558 -24.40 -35.65 -17.37
CA VAL A 558 -23.35 -34.63 -17.44
C VAL A 558 -22.00 -35.24 -17.07
N SER A 559 -21.01 -35.13 -17.96
CA SER A 559 -19.68 -35.69 -17.77
C SER A 559 -18.85 -34.93 -16.72
N ASN A 560 -17.87 -35.62 -16.12
CA ASN A 560 -16.96 -35.00 -15.14
C ASN A 560 -16.14 -33.84 -15.74
N SER A 561 -15.83 -33.87 -17.03
CA SER A 561 -15.13 -32.80 -17.75
C SER A 561 -16.00 -31.56 -17.89
N GLU A 562 -17.30 -31.76 -18.16
CA GLU A 562 -18.28 -30.66 -18.25
C GLU A 562 -18.52 -30.01 -16.89
N ILE A 563 -18.61 -30.81 -15.82
CA ILE A 563 -18.71 -30.32 -14.45
C ILE A 563 -17.47 -29.49 -14.11
N LYS A 564 -16.26 -29.99 -14.38
CA LYS A 564 -14.99 -29.27 -14.16
C LYS A 564 -14.93 -27.95 -14.95
N SER A 565 -15.39 -27.96 -16.20
CA SER A 565 -15.44 -26.75 -17.04
C SER A 565 -16.42 -25.71 -16.51
N ALA A 566 -17.62 -26.15 -16.03
CA ALA A 566 -18.60 -25.25 -15.43
C ALA A 566 -18.07 -24.59 -14.16
N VAL A 567 -17.46 -25.39 -13.27
CA VAL A 567 -16.83 -24.90 -12.03
C VAL A 567 -15.66 -23.96 -12.33
N ALA A 568 -14.81 -24.27 -13.33
CA ALA A 568 -13.69 -23.41 -13.71
C ALA A 568 -14.16 -22.04 -14.18
N LYS A 569 -15.22 -21.94 -14.96
CA LYS A 569 -15.80 -20.67 -15.42
C LYS A 569 -16.41 -19.87 -14.26
N GLU A 570 -17.09 -20.53 -13.35
CA GLU A 570 -17.67 -19.90 -12.16
C GLU A 570 -16.57 -19.33 -11.26
N LEU A 571 -15.57 -20.14 -10.89
CA LEU A 571 -14.43 -19.70 -10.08
C LEU A 571 -13.63 -18.62 -10.79
N GLY A 572 -13.45 -18.72 -12.12
CA GLY A 572 -12.75 -17.71 -12.91
C GLY A 572 -13.37 -16.32 -12.77
N LEU A 573 -14.69 -16.23 -12.73
CA LEU A 573 -15.38 -14.95 -12.51
C LEU A 573 -15.29 -14.48 -11.06
N LEU A 574 -15.40 -15.40 -10.09
CA LEU A 574 -15.30 -15.06 -8.66
C LEU A 574 -13.90 -14.61 -8.24
N PHE A 575 -12.86 -15.11 -8.90
CA PHE A 575 -11.47 -14.67 -8.71
C PHE A 575 -11.15 -13.44 -9.56
N GLY A 576 -11.50 -13.45 -10.84
CA GLY A 576 -11.12 -12.42 -11.80
C GLY A 576 -11.79 -11.08 -11.55
N ALA A 577 -13.10 -11.06 -11.26
CA ALA A 577 -13.83 -9.80 -11.11
C ALA A 577 -13.31 -8.93 -9.94
N PRO A 578 -13.09 -9.45 -8.71
CA PRO A 578 -12.52 -8.65 -7.62
C PRO A 578 -11.10 -8.18 -7.91
N PHE A 579 -10.27 -9.02 -8.54
CA PHE A 579 -8.91 -8.66 -8.89
C PHE A 579 -8.87 -7.52 -9.92
N MET A 580 -9.67 -7.61 -10.98
CA MET A 580 -9.77 -6.54 -11.98
C MET A 580 -10.23 -5.22 -11.38
N VAL A 581 -11.27 -5.26 -10.51
CA VAL A 581 -11.73 -4.06 -9.80
C VAL A 581 -10.64 -3.51 -8.89
N ALA A 582 -9.88 -4.36 -8.20
CA ALA A 582 -8.78 -3.94 -7.36
C ALA A 582 -7.66 -3.25 -8.14
N VAL A 583 -7.28 -3.78 -9.30
CA VAL A 583 -6.30 -3.16 -10.21
C VAL A 583 -6.81 -1.79 -10.68
N ILE A 584 -8.08 -1.70 -11.10
CA ILE A 584 -8.68 -0.44 -11.53
C ILE A 584 -8.70 0.59 -10.39
N ASN A 585 -9.07 0.20 -9.17
CA ASN A 585 -9.09 1.08 -8.00
C ASN A 585 -7.68 1.56 -7.58
N SER A 586 -6.67 0.69 -7.70
CA SER A 586 -5.31 1.01 -7.26
C SER A 586 -4.55 1.91 -8.23
N LEU A 587 -4.97 1.98 -9.49
CA LEU A 587 -4.31 2.78 -10.52
C LEU A 587 -4.40 4.31 -10.24
N PRO A 588 -5.58 4.91 -9.96
CA PRO A 588 -5.67 6.32 -9.58
C PRO A 588 -4.92 6.65 -8.30
N ALA A 589 -4.94 5.74 -7.31
CA ALA A 589 -4.17 5.90 -6.08
C ALA A 589 -2.66 5.93 -6.35
N THR A 590 -2.16 5.05 -7.24
CA THR A 590 -0.76 5.04 -7.67
C THR A 590 -0.36 6.35 -8.37
N ILE A 591 -1.21 6.89 -9.24
CA ILE A 591 -0.97 8.17 -9.92
C ILE A 591 -0.94 9.31 -8.90
N ALA A 592 -1.89 9.34 -7.96
CA ALA A 592 -1.95 10.37 -6.92
C ALA A 592 -0.71 10.35 -6.02
N LEU A 593 -0.31 9.17 -5.54
CA LEU A 593 0.89 8.98 -4.72
C LEU A 593 2.18 9.28 -5.49
N GLY A 594 2.24 8.89 -6.77
CA GLY A 594 3.35 9.24 -7.64
C GLY A 594 3.52 10.75 -7.79
N LYS A 595 2.42 11.50 -7.97
CA LYS A 595 2.45 12.97 -8.00
C LYS A 595 2.89 13.57 -6.66
N MET A 596 2.35 13.06 -5.53
CA MET A 596 2.75 13.49 -4.19
C MET A 596 4.25 13.32 -3.91
N LEU A 597 4.81 12.20 -4.35
CA LEU A 597 6.21 11.86 -4.12
C LEU A 597 7.12 12.35 -5.25
N SER A 598 6.58 13.00 -6.29
CA SER A 598 7.30 13.39 -7.51
C SER A 598 8.00 12.21 -8.20
N LEU A 599 7.40 11.01 -8.12
CA LEU A 599 7.94 9.75 -8.63
C LEU A 599 7.06 9.13 -9.72
N LYS A 600 7.68 8.53 -10.73
CA LYS A 600 6.98 7.75 -11.76
C LYS A 600 6.78 6.31 -11.29
N LEU A 601 5.69 6.03 -10.55
CA LEU A 601 5.42 4.72 -9.96
C LEU A 601 4.72 3.72 -10.91
N MET A 602 4.40 4.11 -12.15
CA MET A 602 3.63 3.28 -13.08
C MET A 602 4.34 1.96 -13.43
N ASN A 603 5.66 1.97 -13.65
CA ASN A 603 6.41 0.74 -13.93
C ASN A 603 6.40 -0.21 -12.74
N SER A 604 6.57 0.32 -11.52
CA SER A 604 6.47 -0.46 -10.29
C SER A 604 5.06 -1.04 -10.10
N PHE A 605 4.01 -0.28 -10.44
CA PHE A 605 2.64 -0.73 -10.43
C PHE A 605 2.41 -1.94 -11.35
N ILE A 606 2.87 -1.87 -12.61
CA ILE A 606 2.71 -2.96 -13.59
C ILE A 606 3.40 -4.23 -13.08
N VAL A 607 4.64 -4.12 -12.61
CA VAL A 607 5.40 -5.27 -12.10
C VAL A 607 4.70 -5.89 -10.88
N ILE A 608 4.33 -5.09 -9.89
CA ILE A 608 3.70 -5.56 -8.65
C ILE A 608 2.33 -6.16 -8.93
N ALA A 609 1.50 -5.51 -9.76
CA ALA A 609 0.18 -6.02 -10.14
C ALA A 609 0.30 -7.35 -10.91
N SER A 610 1.33 -7.51 -11.77
CA SER A 610 1.60 -8.77 -12.48
C SER A 610 2.01 -9.89 -11.53
N VAL A 611 2.93 -9.63 -10.61
CA VAL A 611 3.37 -10.61 -9.60
C VAL A 611 2.20 -11.02 -8.70
N TYR A 612 1.40 -10.04 -8.24
CA TYR A 612 0.20 -10.30 -7.45
C TYR A 612 -0.81 -11.16 -8.22
N GLY A 613 -1.02 -10.84 -9.50
CA GLY A 613 -1.89 -11.61 -10.41
C GLY A 613 -1.43 -13.05 -10.60
N LEU A 614 -0.12 -13.29 -10.71
CA LEU A 614 0.43 -14.65 -10.78
C LEU A 614 0.14 -15.45 -9.50
N ILE A 615 0.34 -14.85 -8.33
CA ILE A 615 0.02 -15.51 -7.05
C ILE A 615 -1.49 -15.80 -6.98
N TYR A 616 -2.31 -14.85 -7.45
CA TYR A 616 -3.76 -15.01 -7.49
C TYR A 616 -4.20 -16.15 -8.42
N CYS A 617 -3.52 -16.34 -9.55
CA CYS A 617 -3.72 -17.49 -10.44
C CYS A 617 -3.36 -18.82 -9.75
N VAL A 618 -2.29 -18.86 -8.95
CA VAL A 618 -1.95 -20.06 -8.17
C VAL A 618 -3.09 -20.40 -7.19
N TYR A 619 -3.62 -19.41 -6.46
CA TYR A 619 -4.78 -19.62 -5.57
C TYR A 619 -6.01 -20.13 -6.33
N TYR A 620 -6.27 -19.60 -7.52
CA TYR A 620 -7.36 -20.06 -8.38
C TYR A 620 -7.21 -21.54 -8.73
N PHE A 621 -6.02 -21.98 -9.20
CA PHE A 621 -5.80 -23.38 -9.58
C PHE A 621 -5.87 -24.33 -8.38
N VAL A 622 -5.31 -23.95 -7.23
CA VAL A 622 -5.40 -24.72 -5.98
C VAL A 622 -6.87 -24.88 -5.55
N THR A 623 -7.63 -23.79 -5.61
CA THR A 623 -9.05 -23.78 -5.26
C THR A 623 -9.88 -24.63 -6.23
N LEU A 624 -9.63 -24.51 -7.54
CA LEU A 624 -10.31 -25.29 -8.57
C LEU A 624 -10.08 -26.79 -8.38
N ASN A 625 -8.82 -27.20 -8.14
CA ASN A 625 -8.50 -28.60 -7.90
C ASN A 625 -9.18 -29.13 -6.63
N SER A 626 -9.17 -28.35 -5.57
CA SER A 626 -9.81 -28.73 -4.31
C SER A 626 -11.33 -28.84 -4.43
N TYR A 627 -11.97 -27.88 -5.12
CA TYR A 627 -13.41 -27.88 -5.38
C TYR A 627 -13.83 -29.07 -6.22
N THR A 628 -13.16 -29.29 -7.34
CA THR A 628 -13.45 -30.42 -8.26
C THR A 628 -13.26 -31.77 -7.59
N LYS A 629 -12.26 -31.91 -6.71
CA LYS A 629 -12.03 -33.14 -5.92
C LYS A 629 -13.21 -33.45 -4.99
N ILE A 630 -13.84 -32.44 -4.40
CA ILE A 630 -14.99 -32.61 -3.49
C ILE A 630 -16.24 -33.03 -4.29
N VAL A 631 -16.42 -32.44 -5.48
CA VAL A 631 -17.66 -32.60 -6.28
C VAL A 631 -17.62 -33.83 -7.17
N VAL A 632 -16.44 -34.20 -7.72
CA VAL A 632 -16.29 -35.29 -8.72
C VAL A 632 -15.82 -36.61 -8.11
N ASN A 633 -14.86 -36.62 -7.15
CA ASN A 633 -14.17 -37.84 -6.69
C ASN A 633 -14.99 -38.75 -5.73
N ASN A 634 -16.28 -38.52 -5.51
CA ASN A 634 -17.09 -39.45 -4.72
C ASN A 634 -18.11 -40.23 -5.60
N ASN A 635 -17.83 -40.34 -6.91
CA ASN A 635 -18.62 -41.15 -7.84
C ASN A 635 -17.92 -42.51 -8.18
N ALA A 636 -16.89 -42.90 -7.39
CA ALA A 636 -16.29 -44.24 -7.44
C ALA A 636 -16.68 -45.04 -6.21
#